data_83d427e9fd993a4106680b6b405ace70
#
_entry.id   83d427e9fd993a4106680b6b405ace70
#
_cell.length_a   1.000
_cell.length_b   1.000
_cell.length_c   1.000
_cell.angle_alpha   90.00
_cell.angle_beta   90.00
_cell.angle_gamma   90.00
#
_symmetry.space_group_name_H-M   'P 1'
#
loop_
_entity.id
_entity.type
_entity.pdbx_description
1 polymer ?
#
loop_
_entity_poly.entity_id
_entity_poly.type
_entity_poly.pdbx_seq_one_letter_code
_entity_poly.pdbx_strand_id
1 'polypeptide(L)'
;MRAWLFLLVLLMIPAVLASQEVEDLFARDILGVDVLVSSDLTLQPTNAKPLDVEYVQADLYFFPKEDTAQRVTSLTTEPEAERTDGALRYRWESPTRTNVRATARSSVEVRNVFPRVLKKIPFPLKSVPAEARQYLEPTEHIDSLSPAVFTLANKLAQGKDDLFVVVSDIAIWTKNNIAYNLSTLTAEVSQKASWVLQNRYGVCDELTSLFIAMVRALGIPARFVTGVSYTSSPLFPERWGAHGWAEVYFPDVGWVPFDPTFGEFGWVDPGHVKMLVAADPGAPSVRFEWRSANAQLQFSEPDVDASITKVGSRLPPIVELSVKPIYDEVGFGSHNLVQATVSNLQPYYVTTEVRLARVNELEVLEPHDRQVVLKPREEKTLFWRVKVADSLDKRFLYTIPLGVYTVRNDSATGSFVARATGAEHAKVDVTRVMNRLSEDEEQVVSHTLEMDCVPDKNVLYEDEQATIACTLRNLGTAPLKSVRVCVEEQQCSALDIGIGQVRELDFAQGFTKAGTQALFVRATSADLSRSVPLSFQMVDKPVINISELSYPATVAYGTTFSLVFVLSPVSYSAPKNVRVAVRAPAGGRVFEIPALSAEQALEAEFSADELGLGTTDVVIEAQFEDGRGRTYKVGATAPITLTDVPFFPRLWLWMRGLFT
;
A
#
# COMPACT_ATOMS: atom_id res chain seq x y z
N MET A 1 84.04 -36.31 25.60
CA MET A 1 82.97 -36.42 24.62
C MET A 1 81.66 -36.27 25.37
N ARG A 2 81.03 -35.08 25.33
CA ARG A 2 79.68 -34.79 25.91
C ARG A 2 78.75 -34.39 24.77
N ALA A 3 77.80 -35.29 24.51
CA ALA A 3 76.75 -35.03 23.50
C ALA A 3 75.64 -34.13 24.13
N TRP A 4 75.33 -33.01 23.51
CA TRP A 4 74.23 -32.16 23.87
C TRP A 4 73.04 -32.54 23.00
N LEU A 5 71.96 -33.05 23.63
CA LEU A 5 70.64 -33.22 23.01
C LEU A 5 69.94 -31.88 23.10
N PHE A 6 69.66 -31.26 21.94
CA PHE A 6 68.73 -30.15 21.82
C PHE A 6 67.31 -30.69 21.71
N LEU A 7 66.50 -30.47 22.72
CA LEU A 7 65.07 -30.75 22.74
C LEU A 7 64.36 -29.56 22.09
N LEU A 8 63.88 -29.73 20.86
CA LEU A 8 63.02 -28.76 20.19
C LEU A 8 61.59 -28.85 20.74
N VAL A 9 61.26 -27.98 21.69
CA VAL A 9 59.85 -27.79 22.12
C VAL A 9 59.11 -26.96 21.04
N LEU A 10 58.30 -27.63 20.24
CA LEU A 10 57.37 -26.99 19.32
C LEU A 10 56.24 -26.39 20.18
N LEU A 11 56.29 -25.09 20.46
CA LEU A 11 55.18 -24.34 21.00
C LEU A 11 54.10 -24.26 19.91
N MET A 12 53.07 -25.10 19.99
CA MET A 12 51.79 -24.86 19.30
C MET A 12 51.14 -23.66 19.97
N ILE A 13 51.33 -22.49 19.37
CA ILE A 13 50.51 -21.31 19.64
C ILE A 13 49.17 -21.61 18.99
N PRO A 14 48.05 -21.69 19.75
CA PRO A 14 46.75 -21.70 19.09
C PRO A 14 46.64 -20.39 18.32
N ALA A 15 46.48 -20.48 17.00
CA ALA A 15 46.12 -19.37 16.19
C ALA A 15 44.71 -18.92 16.68
N VAL A 16 44.67 -17.95 17.55
CA VAL A 16 43.49 -17.15 17.78
C VAL A 16 43.22 -16.48 16.41
N LEU A 17 42.26 -17.00 15.70
CA LEU A 17 41.68 -16.33 14.55
C LEU A 17 41.07 -15.04 15.12
N ALA A 18 41.88 -13.97 15.19
CA ALA A 18 41.37 -12.63 15.40
C ALA A 18 40.38 -12.38 14.24
N SER A 19 39.13 -12.11 14.57
CA SER A 19 38.13 -11.67 13.60
C SER A 19 38.74 -10.51 12.84
N GLN A 20 38.96 -10.69 11.54
CA GLN A 20 39.55 -9.64 10.70
C GLN A 20 38.50 -8.52 10.64
N GLU A 21 38.82 -7.39 11.29
CA GLU A 21 37.95 -6.18 11.16
C GLU A 21 37.98 -5.75 9.70
N VAL A 22 36.81 -5.73 9.10
CA VAL A 22 36.65 -5.25 7.72
C VAL A 22 36.15 -3.81 7.79
N GLU A 23 37.07 -2.86 7.60
CA GLU A 23 36.79 -1.42 7.76
C GLU A 23 35.98 -0.82 6.61
N ASP A 24 35.88 -1.45 5.43
CA ASP A 24 35.32 -0.84 4.21
C ASP A 24 34.27 -1.72 3.48
N LEU A 25 33.32 -2.30 4.23
CA LEU A 25 32.26 -3.13 3.66
C LEU A 25 31.44 -2.42 2.59
N PHE A 26 31.19 -1.12 2.74
CA PHE A 26 30.53 -0.28 1.75
C PHE A 26 31.11 -0.37 0.34
N ALA A 27 32.40 -0.67 0.24
CA ALA A 27 33.11 -0.75 -1.03
C ALA A 27 33.38 -2.19 -1.49
N ARG A 28 32.83 -3.22 -0.85
CA ARG A 28 33.04 -4.63 -1.23
C ARG A 28 31.93 -5.13 -2.15
N ASP A 29 32.30 -6.02 -3.07
CA ASP A 29 31.37 -6.65 -4.01
C ASP A 29 30.63 -7.84 -3.42
N ILE A 30 31.29 -8.61 -2.54
CA ILE A 30 30.80 -9.84 -1.92
C ILE A 30 31.30 -9.96 -0.48
N LEU A 31 30.42 -10.50 0.39
CA LEU A 31 30.78 -11.00 1.72
C LEU A 31 30.25 -12.43 1.88
N GLY A 32 31.13 -13.37 2.30
CA GLY A 32 30.70 -14.69 2.77
C GLY A 32 30.48 -14.65 4.27
N VAL A 33 29.34 -15.15 4.74
CA VAL A 33 28.93 -15.11 6.14
C VAL A 33 28.37 -16.47 6.55
N ASP A 34 28.86 -17.02 7.65
CA ASP A 34 28.20 -18.12 8.35
C ASP A 34 27.27 -17.54 9.40
N VAL A 35 26.03 -18.03 9.44
CA VAL A 35 24.98 -17.58 10.35
C VAL A 35 24.42 -18.77 11.09
N LEU A 36 24.35 -18.69 12.43
CA LEU A 36 23.69 -19.64 13.30
C LEU A 36 22.50 -18.96 13.97
N VAL A 37 21.30 -19.47 13.73
CA VAL A 37 20.09 -19.07 14.44
C VAL A 37 19.73 -20.15 15.44
N SER A 38 19.47 -19.76 16.69
CA SER A 38 19.12 -20.68 17.79
C SER A 38 17.82 -20.20 18.44
N SER A 39 16.87 -21.11 18.65
CA SER A 39 15.64 -20.85 19.38
C SER A 39 15.50 -21.83 20.53
N ASP A 40 15.53 -21.33 21.76
CA ASP A 40 15.39 -22.09 22.97
C ASP A 40 13.99 -22.04 23.52
N LEU A 41 13.43 -23.22 23.84
CA LEU A 41 12.09 -23.38 24.39
C LEU A 41 12.18 -24.16 25.72
N THR A 42 11.45 -23.68 26.71
CA THR A 42 11.35 -24.35 28.02
C THR A 42 9.89 -24.77 28.28
N LEU A 43 9.73 -26.07 28.52
CA LEU A 43 8.45 -26.64 28.95
C LEU A 43 8.35 -26.55 30.46
N GLN A 44 7.50 -25.68 30.98
CA GLN A 44 7.27 -25.51 32.41
C GLN A 44 6.11 -26.37 32.87
N PRO A 45 6.34 -27.37 33.79
CA PRO A 45 5.25 -28.15 34.36
C PRO A 45 4.28 -27.22 35.15
N THR A 46 2.97 -27.38 34.96
CA THR A 46 1.96 -26.65 35.72
C THR A 46 1.57 -27.34 37.03
N ASN A 47 2.11 -28.56 37.27
CA ASN A 47 1.91 -29.32 38.51
C ASN A 47 3.12 -30.23 38.78
N ALA A 48 3.12 -30.95 39.92
CA ALA A 48 4.24 -31.84 40.34
C ALA A 48 4.28 -33.19 39.60
N LYS A 49 3.45 -33.42 38.59
CA LYS A 49 3.50 -34.65 37.78
C LYS A 49 4.58 -34.58 36.71
N PRO A 50 5.11 -35.72 36.21
CA PRO A 50 5.94 -35.72 35.02
C PRO A 50 5.28 -34.99 33.85
N LEU A 51 6.12 -34.44 32.96
CA LEU A 51 5.63 -33.78 31.75
C LEU A 51 4.76 -34.76 30.94
N ASP A 52 3.57 -34.27 30.58
CA ASP A 52 2.63 -34.95 29.69
C ASP A 52 2.36 -34.03 28.50
N VAL A 53 3.23 -34.15 27.49
CA VAL A 53 3.25 -33.32 26.26
C VAL A 53 3.16 -34.26 25.08
N GLU A 54 2.14 -34.07 24.26
CA GLU A 54 1.93 -34.87 23.04
C GLU A 54 2.93 -34.43 21.96
N TYR A 55 3.01 -33.11 21.69
CA TYR A 55 3.99 -32.55 20.79
C TYR A 55 4.29 -31.09 21.11
N VAL A 56 5.44 -30.63 20.61
CA VAL A 56 5.79 -29.21 20.46
C VAL A 56 6.22 -28.99 19.02
N GLN A 57 5.72 -27.94 18.38
CA GLN A 57 6.10 -27.50 17.04
C GLN A 57 6.62 -26.06 17.09
N ALA A 58 7.69 -25.79 16.36
CA ALA A 58 8.22 -24.45 16.16
C ALA A 58 8.39 -24.19 14.64
N ASP A 59 7.71 -23.18 14.12
CA ASP A 59 7.89 -22.71 12.75
C ASP A 59 8.80 -21.47 12.79
N LEU A 60 10.08 -21.66 12.47
CA LEU A 60 11.10 -20.61 12.44
C LEU A 60 11.07 -19.89 11.10
N TYR A 61 10.68 -18.60 11.08
CA TYR A 61 10.68 -17.74 9.91
C TYR A 61 11.95 -16.93 9.74
N PHE A 62 12.67 -16.69 10.82
CA PHE A 62 13.88 -15.89 10.89
C PHE A 62 15.13 -16.72 10.58
N PHE A 63 15.48 -16.85 9.31
CA PHE A 63 16.68 -17.50 8.82
C PHE A 63 17.03 -17.00 7.42
N PRO A 64 18.32 -17.05 6.96
CA PRO A 64 18.72 -16.59 5.64
C PRO A 64 18.00 -17.34 4.52
N LYS A 65 17.48 -16.59 3.54
CA LYS A 65 16.77 -17.11 2.36
C LYS A 65 17.43 -16.62 1.07
N GLU A 66 17.21 -17.35 -0.01
CA GLU A 66 17.63 -16.90 -1.35
C GLU A 66 16.99 -15.57 -1.72
N ASP A 67 17.79 -14.66 -2.27
CA ASP A 67 17.33 -13.38 -2.83
C ASP A 67 18.26 -12.96 -3.98
N THR A 68 17.91 -11.87 -4.69
CA THR A 68 18.72 -11.32 -5.78
C THR A 68 20.14 -10.94 -5.34
N ALA A 69 20.28 -10.39 -4.13
CA ALA A 69 21.56 -9.99 -3.53
C ALA A 69 22.15 -11.04 -2.59
N GLN A 70 21.46 -12.14 -2.31
CA GLN A 70 21.84 -13.10 -1.29
C GLN A 70 21.68 -14.53 -1.80
N ARG A 71 22.75 -15.33 -1.71
CA ARG A 71 22.76 -16.74 -2.07
C ARG A 71 23.07 -17.60 -0.83
N VAL A 72 22.19 -18.54 -0.51
CA VAL A 72 22.40 -19.51 0.56
C VAL A 72 23.14 -20.73 0.00
N THR A 73 24.40 -20.88 0.34
CA THR A 73 25.26 -21.97 -0.16
C THR A 73 25.11 -23.27 0.62
N SER A 74 24.72 -23.18 1.89
CA SER A 74 24.35 -24.33 2.71
C SER A 74 23.31 -23.93 3.76
N LEU A 75 22.44 -24.87 4.13
CA LEU A 75 21.51 -24.74 5.26
C LEU A 75 21.33 -26.12 5.89
N THR A 76 21.72 -26.22 7.18
CA THR A 76 21.54 -27.40 8.01
C THR A 76 20.77 -27.06 9.28
N THR A 77 19.96 -27.99 9.75
CA THR A 77 19.08 -27.79 10.91
C THR A 77 19.31 -28.91 11.95
N GLU A 78 19.18 -28.57 13.24
CA GLU A 78 19.17 -29.52 14.33
C GLU A 78 18.10 -29.18 15.37
N PRO A 79 17.13 -30.09 15.61
CA PRO A 79 16.89 -31.33 14.86
C PRO A 79 16.56 -31.05 13.37
N GLU A 80 16.50 -32.12 12.56
CA GLU A 80 16.11 -31.98 11.17
C GLU A 80 14.72 -31.31 11.06
N ALA A 81 14.62 -30.25 10.25
CA ALA A 81 13.41 -29.47 10.08
C ALA A 81 12.78 -29.71 8.70
N GLU A 82 11.47 -29.75 8.66
CA GLU A 82 10.70 -29.72 7.40
C GLU A 82 10.73 -28.29 6.82
N ARG A 83 11.07 -28.16 5.54
CA ARG A 83 10.96 -26.88 4.83
C ARG A 83 9.53 -26.67 4.36
N THR A 84 8.90 -25.64 4.90
CA THR A 84 7.55 -25.19 4.50
C THR A 84 7.62 -23.86 3.76
N ASP A 85 6.48 -23.33 3.35
CA ASP A 85 6.43 -22.01 2.68
C ASP A 85 6.92 -20.89 3.64
N GLY A 86 8.18 -20.51 3.45
CA GLY A 86 8.83 -19.43 4.20
C GLY A 86 9.32 -19.78 5.61
N ALA A 87 9.15 -21.01 6.11
CA ALA A 87 9.59 -21.41 7.46
C ALA A 87 10.36 -22.74 7.48
N LEU A 88 11.12 -22.93 8.56
CA LEU A 88 11.68 -24.22 8.97
C LEU A 88 10.82 -24.75 10.12
N ARG A 89 10.13 -25.87 9.89
CA ARG A 89 9.28 -26.52 10.89
C ARG A 89 10.05 -27.56 11.67
N TYR A 90 10.20 -27.33 12.96
CA TYR A 90 10.72 -28.27 13.92
C TYR A 90 9.57 -28.92 14.67
N ARG A 91 9.64 -30.23 14.91
CA ARG A 91 8.62 -30.93 15.65
C ARG A 91 9.24 -31.95 16.60
N TRP A 92 8.83 -31.92 17.85
CA TRP A 92 9.21 -32.84 18.89
C TRP A 92 7.98 -33.61 19.36
N GLU A 93 8.00 -34.93 19.16
CA GLU A 93 6.94 -35.83 19.62
C GLU A 93 7.24 -36.31 21.03
N SER A 94 6.29 -36.20 21.94
CA SER A 94 6.39 -36.63 23.36
C SER A 94 7.71 -36.23 24.02
N PRO A 95 8.11 -34.95 24.01
CA PRO A 95 9.37 -34.53 24.58
C PRO A 95 9.39 -34.79 26.09
N THR A 96 10.44 -35.47 26.56
CA THR A 96 10.67 -35.77 27.99
C THR A 96 11.59 -34.75 28.66
N ARG A 97 12.31 -33.95 27.88
CA ARG A 97 13.18 -32.87 28.36
C ARG A 97 12.39 -31.61 28.55
N THR A 98 12.67 -30.85 29.59
CA THR A 98 12.09 -29.54 29.84
C THR A 98 12.58 -28.47 28.84
N ASN A 99 13.82 -28.63 28.35
CA ASN A 99 14.41 -27.69 27.38
C ASN A 99 14.56 -28.39 26.03
N VAL A 100 14.05 -27.76 24.98
CA VAL A 100 14.28 -28.15 23.58
C VAL A 100 14.88 -26.98 22.84
N ARG A 101 15.75 -27.24 21.89
CA ARG A 101 16.43 -26.22 21.07
C ARG A 101 16.27 -26.56 19.62
N ALA A 102 15.94 -25.56 18.83
CA ALA A 102 15.97 -25.56 17.36
C ALA A 102 17.16 -24.74 16.89
N THR A 103 17.95 -25.26 15.96
CA THR A 103 19.05 -24.50 15.34
C THR A 103 18.98 -24.56 13.82
N ALA A 104 19.32 -23.46 13.16
CA ALA A 104 19.53 -23.37 11.73
C ALA A 104 20.91 -22.74 11.48
N ARG A 105 21.81 -23.49 10.84
CA ARG A 105 23.12 -23.00 10.41
C ARG A 105 23.13 -22.82 8.90
N SER A 106 23.49 -21.63 8.45
CA SER A 106 23.54 -21.26 7.04
C SER A 106 24.89 -20.68 6.67
N SER A 107 25.40 -21.02 5.48
CA SER A 107 26.49 -20.26 4.84
C SER A 107 25.90 -19.45 3.71
N VAL A 108 26.19 -18.16 3.69
CA VAL A 108 25.56 -17.16 2.81
C VAL A 108 26.62 -16.37 2.06
N GLU A 109 26.45 -16.18 0.76
CA GLU A 109 27.16 -15.13 0.00
C GLU A 109 26.21 -13.94 -0.20
N VAL A 110 26.55 -12.80 0.38
CA VAL A 110 25.84 -11.53 0.17
C VAL A 110 26.62 -10.70 -0.85
N ARG A 111 25.91 -10.16 -1.84
CA ARG A 111 26.49 -9.43 -2.97
C ARG A 111 25.98 -8.01 -3.02
N ASN A 112 26.84 -7.05 -3.35
CA ASN A 112 26.45 -5.67 -3.59
C ASN A 112 25.81 -5.52 -4.99
N VAL A 113 24.74 -6.29 -5.24
CA VAL A 113 23.98 -6.29 -6.49
C VAL A 113 22.51 -6.09 -6.15
N PHE A 114 21.98 -4.94 -6.52
CA PHE A 114 20.58 -4.57 -6.26
C PHE A 114 19.90 -4.13 -7.52
N PRO A 115 18.54 -4.16 -7.59
CA PRO A 115 17.79 -3.56 -8.68
C PRO A 115 18.17 -2.10 -8.84
N ARG A 116 18.50 -1.67 -10.08
CA ARG A 116 18.97 -0.32 -10.39
C ARG A 116 17.89 0.48 -11.11
N VAL A 117 17.63 1.69 -10.63
CA VAL A 117 16.72 2.63 -11.28
C VAL A 117 17.48 3.38 -12.37
N LEU A 118 17.24 3.01 -13.64
CA LEU A 118 17.97 3.53 -14.79
C LEU A 118 17.37 4.82 -15.37
N LYS A 119 16.11 5.09 -15.10
CA LYS A 119 15.35 6.21 -15.66
C LYS A 119 14.37 6.77 -14.63
N LYS A 120 13.95 8.00 -14.85
CA LYS A 120 12.88 8.61 -14.05
C LYS A 120 11.62 7.74 -14.06
N ILE A 121 11.11 7.44 -12.88
CA ILE A 121 9.81 6.81 -12.68
C ILE A 121 8.85 7.89 -12.18
N PRO A 122 7.75 8.13 -12.91
CA PRO A 122 6.81 9.18 -12.53
C PRO A 122 6.22 8.96 -11.13
N PHE A 123 6.11 10.04 -10.38
CA PHE A 123 5.43 10.11 -9.09
C PHE A 123 4.31 11.16 -9.16
N PRO A 124 3.13 10.93 -8.57
CA PRO A 124 2.65 9.72 -7.85
C PRO A 124 2.46 8.49 -8.76
N LEU A 125 2.47 7.29 -8.13
CA LEU A 125 2.26 6.04 -8.84
C LEU A 125 0.83 5.91 -9.35
N LYS A 126 0.65 5.61 -10.65
CA LYS A 126 -0.68 5.40 -11.26
C LYS A 126 -1.28 4.04 -10.90
N SER A 127 -0.45 3.02 -10.75
CA SER A 127 -0.89 1.66 -10.43
C SER A 127 0.14 0.95 -9.56
N VAL A 128 -0.35 0.01 -8.75
CA VAL A 128 0.45 -0.87 -7.91
C VAL A 128 0.02 -2.31 -8.19
N PRO A 129 0.95 -3.24 -8.46
CA PRO A 129 0.63 -4.63 -8.73
C PRO A 129 0.03 -5.31 -7.49
N ALA A 130 -0.77 -6.35 -7.71
CA ALA A 130 -1.56 -7.00 -6.65
C ALA A 130 -0.69 -7.51 -5.48
N GLU A 131 0.46 -8.09 -5.80
CA GLU A 131 1.42 -8.64 -4.83
C GLU A 131 2.06 -7.58 -3.93
N ALA A 132 2.13 -6.31 -4.37
CA ALA A 132 2.69 -5.22 -3.58
C ALA A 132 1.65 -4.44 -2.77
N ARG A 133 0.34 -4.60 -3.04
CA ARG A 133 -0.72 -3.81 -2.40
C ARG A 133 -0.79 -3.99 -0.88
N GLN A 134 -0.52 -5.20 -0.37
CA GLN A 134 -0.50 -5.44 1.08
C GLN A 134 0.53 -4.56 1.82
N TYR A 135 1.54 -4.06 1.13
CA TYR A 135 2.58 -3.18 1.67
C TYR A 135 2.27 -1.68 1.52
N LEU A 136 1.03 -1.33 1.19
CA LEU A 136 0.46 0.01 1.29
C LEU A 136 -0.29 0.23 2.60
N GLU A 137 -0.79 -0.87 3.19
CA GLU A 137 -1.68 -0.81 4.36
C GLU A 137 -0.93 -0.34 5.61
N PRO A 138 -1.60 0.44 6.48
CA PRO A 138 -1.07 0.73 7.80
C PRO A 138 -1.02 -0.55 8.64
N THR A 139 -0.09 -0.59 9.57
CA THR A 139 0.05 -1.68 10.54
C THR A 139 0.18 -1.11 11.95
N GLU A 140 0.35 -1.98 12.96
CA GLU A 140 0.43 -1.54 14.36
C GLU A 140 1.56 -0.53 14.60
N HIS A 141 2.78 -0.80 14.09
CA HIS A 141 3.95 0.06 14.29
C HIS A 141 4.14 1.04 13.12
N ILE A 142 3.64 0.72 11.93
CA ILE A 142 3.74 1.55 10.73
C ILE A 142 2.39 2.24 10.48
N ASP A 143 2.01 3.17 11.35
CA ASP A 143 0.74 3.89 11.34
C ASP A 143 0.73 5.03 10.31
N SER A 144 0.85 4.66 9.02
CA SER A 144 0.98 5.57 7.87
C SER A 144 -0.19 6.55 7.69
N LEU A 145 -1.36 6.28 8.29
CA LEU A 145 -2.52 7.15 8.27
C LEU A 145 -2.54 8.18 9.43
N SER A 146 -1.54 8.15 10.33
CA SER A 146 -1.40 9.17 11.38
C SER A 146 -1.32 10.56 10.74
N PRO A 147 -2.14 11.56 11.19
CA PRO A 147 -2.17 12.88 10.59
C PRO A 147 -0.80 13.58 10.54
N ALA A 148 0.04 13.38 11.56
CA ALA A 148 1.37 13.98 11.62
C ALA A 148 2.32 13.36 10.58
N VAL A 149 2.35 12.04 10.45
CA VAL A 149 3.14 11.29 9.46
C VAL A 149 2.69 11.67 8.05
N PHE A 150 1.39 11.62 7.81
CA PHE A 150 0.79 11.97 6.53
C PHE A 150 1.11 13.41 6.10
N THR A 151 0.97 14.40 7.00
CA THR A 151 1.25 15.80 6.71
C THR A 151 2.72 16.01 6.35
N LEU A 152 3.64 15.39 7.09
CA LEU A 152 5.06 15.49 6.82
C LEU A 152 5.44 14.85 5.49
N ALA A 153 4.97 13.62 5.21
CA ALA A 153 5.23 12.91 3.96
C ALA A 153 4.81 13.76 2.74
N ASN A 154 3.59 14.30 2.79
CA ASN A 154 3.10 15.18 1.72
C ASN A 154 3.93 16.47 1.56
N LYS A 155 4.39 17.06 2.67
CA LYS A 155 5.27 18.24 2.63
C LYS A 155 6.61 17.93 1.97
N LEU A 156 7.22 16.77 2.25
CA LEU A 156 8.51 16.37 1.68
C LEU A 156 8.41 16.01 0.19
N ALA A 157 7.26 15.47 -0.24
CA ALA A 157 7.02 15.06 -1.62
C ALA A 157 6.48 16.18 -2.51
N GLN A 158 5.97 17.27 -1.93
CA GLN A 158 5.33 18.36 -2.67
C GLN A 158 6.24 18.95 -3.75
N GLY A 159 5.72 19.08 -4.97
CA GLY A 159 6.43 19.65 -6.12
C GLY A 159 7.44 18.72 -6.78
N LYS A 160 7.48 17.43 -6.41
CA LYS A 160 8.39 16.43 -6.99
C LYS A 160 7.59 15.41 -7.79
N ASP A 161 8.10 15.07 -8.96
CA ASP A 161 7.47 14.14 -9.90
C ASP A 161 8.34 12.93 -10.27
N ASP A 162 9.39 12.69 -9.47
CA ASP A 162 10.34 11.58 -9.62
C ASP A 162 10.32 10.70 -8.37
N LEU A 163 9.93 9.44 -8.54
CA LEU A 163 9.76 8.49 -7.44
C LEU A 163 11.05 8.27 -6.64
N PHE A 164 12.21 8.11 -7.33
CA PHE A 164 13.47 7.86 -6.65
C PHE A 164 13.89 9.05 -5.79
N VAL A 165 13.70 10.26 -6.31
CA VAL A 165 13.99 11.50 -5.56
C VAL A 165 13.10 11.61 -4.33
N VAL A 166 11.78 11.38 -4.47
CA VAL A 166 10.83 11.44 -3.35
C VAL A 166 11.20 10.46 -2.25
N VAL A 167 11.44 9.21 -2.59
CA VAL A 167 11.78 8.15 -1.62
C VAL A 167 13.11 8.45 -0.93
N SER A 168 14.13 8.86 -1.70
CA SER A 168 15.45 9.23 -1.17
C SER A 168 15.38 10.43 -0.23
N ASP A 169 14.63 11.48 -0.57
CA ASP A 169 14.49 12.66 0.28
C ASP A 169 13.80 12.37 1.61
N ILE A 170 12.81 11.43 1.61
CA ILE A 170 12.18 10.95 2.84
C ILE A 170 13.19 10.16 3.69
N ALA A 171 13.99 9.31 3.07
CA ALA A 171 15.03 8.54 3.76
C ALA A 171 16.11 9.46 4.36
N ILE A 172 16.58 10.44 3.59
CA ILE A 172 17.52 11.49 4.02
C ILE A 172 16.93 12.29 5.18
N TRP A 173 15.67 12.70 5.06
CA TRP A 173 14.99 13.42 6.13
C TRP A 173 14.93 12.58 7.42
N THR A 174 14.59 11.31 7.32
CA THR A 174 14.51 10.39 8.48
C THR A 174 15.88 10.30 9.17
N LYS A 175 16.94 9.99 8.41
CA LYS A 175 18.30 9.92 8.93
C LYS A 175 18.74 11.20 9.64
N ASN A 176 18.44 12.36 9.06
CA ASN A 176 18.95 13.65 9.55
C ASN A 176 18.11 14.24 10.70
N ASN A 177 16.87 13.79 10.93
CA ASN A 177 15.94 14.38 11.89
C ASN A 177 15.55 13.47 13.05
N ILE A 178 15.92 12.18 13.00
CA ILE A 178 15.68 11.21 14.06
C ILE A 178 17.02 10.78 14.64
N ALA A 179 17.22 11.03 15.93
CA ALA A 179 18.46 10.67 16.61
C ALA A 179 18.48 9.17 16.89
N TYR A 180 19.58 8.49 16.55
CA TYR A 180 19.78 7.10 16.96
C TYR A 180 20.09 7.03 18.46
N ASN A 181 19.23 6.34 19.23
CA ASN A 181 19.32 6.29 20.68
C ASN A 181 18.93 4.92 21.20
N LEU A 182 19.88 4.26 21.87
CA LEU A 182 19.72 2.91 22.44
C LEU A 182 18.73 2.83 23.61
N SER A 183 18.22 3.96 24.13
CA SER A 183 17.24 3.95 25.22
C SER A 183 15.91 3.27 24.86
N THR A 184 15.60 3.13 23.58
CA THR A 184 14.40 2.40 23.10
C THR A 184 14.62 0.88 23.05
N LEU A 185 15.85 0.38 23.05
CA LEU A 185 16.16 -1.06 23.11
C LEU A 185 15.66 -1.77 24.37
N THR A 186 15.31 -1.02 25.42
CA THR A 186 14.77 -1.59 26.67
C THR A 186 13.25 -1.81 26.60
N ALA A 187 12.58 -1.33 25.56
CA ALA A 187 11.17 -1.61 25.32
C ALA A 187 11.01 -3.02 24.73
N GLU A 188 10.09 -3.80 25.28
CA GLU A 188 9.76 -5.14 24.75
C GLU A 188 9.08 -5.07 23.36
N VAL A 189 8.69 -3.86 22.91
CA VAL A 189 7.93 -3.63 21.67
C VAL A 189 8.44 -2.38 20.97
N SER A 190 8.64 -2.45 19.66
CA SER A 190 8.98 -1.30 18.82
C SER A 190 7.92 -0.19 18.94
N GLN A 191 8.35 1.07 18.85
CA GLN A 191 7.46 2.22 18.96
C GLN A 191 6.76 2.51 17.61
N LYS A 192 5.54 3.07 17.66
CA LYS A 192 4.81 3.48 16.45
C LYS A 192 5.53 4.59 15.70
N ALA A 193 5.41 4.60 14.37
CA ALA A 193 6.01 5.64 13.51
C ALA A 193 5.60 7.06 13.92
N SER A 194 4.34 7.28 14.32
CA SER A 194 3.87 8.57 14.82
C SER A 194 4.53 8.99 16.14
N TRP A 195 4.81 8.03 17.03
CA TRP A 195 5.55 8.29 18.26
C TRP A 195 7.00 8.69 17.96
N VAL A 196 7.68 7.98 17.04
CA VAL A 196 9.06 8.30 16.61
C VAL A 196 9.11 9.71 16.02
N LEU A 197 8.15 10.06 15.17
CA LEU A 197 8.04 11.41 14.60
C LEU A 197 7.90 12.49 15.68
N GLN A 198 7.12 12.23 16.72
CA GLN A 198 6.91 13.17 17.80
C GLN A 198 8.15 13.32 18.71
N ASN A 199 8.80 12.21 19.05
CA ASN A 199 9.89 12.17 20.03
C ASN A 199 11.28 12.38 19.43
N ARG A 200 11.43 12.18 18.10
CA ARG A 200 12.67 12.45 17.33
C ARG A 200 13.86 11.55 17.68
N TYR A 201 13.62 10.36 18.22
CA TYR A 201 14.65 9.36 18.45
C TYR A 201 14.10 7.93 18.36
N GLY A 202 15.00 6.97 18.17
CA GLY A 202 14.71 5.55 18.12
C GLY A 202 15.96 4.74 17.74
N VAL A 203 15.78 3.44 17.54
CA VAL A 203 16.79 2.55 16.93
C VAL A 203 16.41 2.19 15.49
N CYS A 204 17.06 1.19 14.91
CA CYS A 204 16.86 0.80 13.51
C CYS A 204 15.39 0.54 13.15
N ASP A 205 14.65 -0.16 14.02
CA ASP A 205 13.24 -0.52 13.80
C ASP A 205 12.34 0.71 13.76
N GLU A 206 12.56 1.66 14.66
CA GLU A 206 11.80 2.90 14.73
C GLU A 206 12.08 3.82 13.55
N LEU A 207 13.36 3.99 13.18
CA LEU A 207 13.74 4.81 12.02
C LEU A 207 13.14 4.22 10.74
N THR A 208 13.26 2.91 10.56
CA THR A 208 12.73 2.18 9.41
C THR A 208 11.20 2.24 9.36
N SER A 209 10.53 2.04 10.49
CA SER A 209 9.06 2.11 10.58
C SER A 209 8.54 3.51 10.23
N LEU A 210 9.18 4.58 10.70
CA LEU A 210 8.81 5.95 10.32
C LEU A 210 9.04 6.22 8.83
N PHE A 211 10.16 5.78 8.28
CA PHE A 211 10.44 5.90 6.84
C PHE A 211 9.37 5.18 6.02
N ILE A 212 9.08 3.91 6.31
CA ILE A 212 8.04 3.13 5.62
C ILE A 212 6.67 3.79 5.76
N ALA A 213 6.31 4.29 6.94
CA ALA A 213 5.03 4.95 7.18
C ALA A 213 4.86 6.19 6.29
N MET A 214 5.89 7.03 6.16
CA MET A 214 5.87 8.19 5.26
C MET A 214 5.77 7.80 3.78
N VAL A 215 6.47 6.75 3.37
CA VAL A 215 6.43 6.24 1.99
C VAL A 215 5.06 5.66 1.66
N ARG A 216 4.48 4.83 2.55
CA ARG A 216 3.12 4.29 2.39
C ARG A 216 2.05 5.39 2.38
N ALA A 217 2.21 6.44 3.18
CA ALA A 217 1.29 7.59 3.20
C ALA A 217 1.17 8.30 1.84
N LEU A 218 2.15 8.13 0.96
CA LEU A 218 2.18 8.65 -0.41
C LEU A 218 1.72 7.64 -1.47
N GLY A 219 1.18 6.48 -1.05
CA GLY A 219 0.74 5.42 -1.96
C GLY A 219 1.88 4.65 -2.62
N ILE A 220 3.06 4.61 -1.99
CA ILE A 220 4.23 3.86 -2.47
C ILE A 220 4.39 2.60 -1.60
N PRO A 221 4.36 1.38 -2.18
CA PRO A 221 4.53 0.16 -1.40
C PRO A 221 5.93 0.08 -0.80
N ALA A 222 6.01 -0.21 0.50
CA ALA A 222 7.25 -0.41 1.22
C ALA A 222 7.08 -1.50 2.28
N ARG A 223 8.11 -2.37 2.42
CA ARG A 223 8.09 -3.51 3.34
C ARG A 223 9.26 -3.47 4.30
N PHE A 224 9.06 -4.02 5.47
CA PHE A 224 10.07 -4.14 6.51
C PHE A 224 10.91 -5.39 6.25
N VAL A 225 12.22 -5.26 6.38
CA VAL A 225 13.17 -6.36 6.31
C VAL A 225 13.87 -6.48 7.65
N THR A 226 13.85 -7.67 8.21
CA THR A 226 14.58 -8.01 9.43
C THR A 226 15.71 -8.96 9.09
N GLY A 227 16.87 -8.71 9.66
CA GLY A 227 18.06 -9.56 9.49
C GLY A 227 19.13 -9.27 10.50
N VAL A 228 20.37 -9.50 10.13
CA VAL A 228 21.54 -9.09 10.90
C VAL A 228 22.44 -8.21 10.03
N SER A 229 23.08 -7.23 10.66
CA SER A 229 24.08 -6.41 9.98
C SER A 229 25.39 -6.34 10.73
N TYR A 230 26.47 -6.15 9.96
CA TYR A 230 27.80 -5.90 10.50
C TYR A 230 27.99 -4.41 10.78
N THR A 231 28.52 -4.08 11.96
CA THR A 231 28.80 -2.68 12.30
C THR A 231 30.21 -2.55 12.90
N SER A 232 30.91 -1.50 12.51
CA SER A 232 32.16 -1.07 13.14
C SER A 232 31.95 0.04 14.18
N SER A 233 30.69 0.41 14.46
CA SER A 233 30.35 1.47 15.42
C SER A 233 30.80 1.11 16.83
N PRO A 234 31.50 2.00 17.56
CA PRO A 234 31.93 1.77 18.94
C PRO A 234 30.76 1.73 19.94
N LEU A 235 29.53 2.04 19.50
CA LEU A 235 28.32 1.93 20.33
C LEU A 235 27.93 0.47 20.61
N PHE A 236 28.41 -0.48 19.80
CA PHE A 236 28.09 -1.89 19.92
C PHE A 236 29.32 -2.70 20.26
N PRO A 237 29.27 -3.53 21.33
CA PRO A 237 30.38 -4.42 21.69
C PRO A 237 30.57 -5.56 20.69
N GLU A 238 29.43 -6.05 20.11
CA GLU A 238 29.42 -7.09 19.10
C GLU A 238 29.36 -6.46 17.69
N ARG A 239 30.08 -7.09 16.76
CA ARG A 239 30.14 -6.63 15.36
C ARG A 239 28.92 -6.99 14.56
N TRP A 240 28.24 -8.06 14.90
CA TRP A 240 27.00 -8.49 14.30
C TRP A 240 25.84 -8.27 15.26
N GLY A 241 24.75 -7.75 14.77
CA GLY A 241 23.54 -7.53 15.55
C GLY A 241 22.27 -7.60 14.72
N ALA A 242 21.16 -7.83 15.40
CA ALA A 242 19.84 -7.73 14.78
C ALA A 242 19.64 -6.32 14.18
N HIS A 243 19.08 -6.27 12.99
CA HIS A 243 18.91 -5.03 12.26
C HIS A 243 17.67 -5.05 11.39
N GLY A 244 17.03 -3.86 11.28
CA GLY A 244 15.86 -3.62 10.44
C GLY A 244 16.12 -2.54 9.40
N TRP A 245 15.72 -2.80 8.15
CA TRP A 245 15.75 -1.84 7.04
C TRP A 245 14.51 -1.97 6.17
N ALA A 246 14.37 -1.13 5.18
CA ALA A 246 13.23 -1.14 4.28
C ALA A 246 13.58 -1.62 2.88
N GLU A 247 12.59 -2.16 2.19
CA GLU A 247 12.58 -2.29 0.74
C GLU A 247 11.36 -1.56 0.18
N VAL A 248 11.57 -0.71 -0.82
CA VAL A 248 10.55 0.09 -1.48
C VAL A 248 10.33 -0.43 -2.90
N TYR A 249 9.07 -0.53 -3.31
CA TYR A 249 8.73 -1.04 -4.64
C TYR A 249 8.82 0.06 -5.70
N PHE A 250 9.61 -0.20 -6.74
CA PHE A 250 9.74 0.64 -7.94
C PHE A 250 9.18 -0.10 -9.15
N PRO A 251 8.18 0.45 -9.86
CA PRO A 251 7.66 -0.14 -11.10
C PRO A 251 8.76 -0.46 -12.10
N ASP A 252 8.68 -1.60 -12.77
CA ASP A 252 9.65 -2.14 -13.73
C ASP A 252 11.05 -2.46 -13.16
N VAL A 253 11.28 -2.22 -11.86
CA VAL A 253 12.57 -2.43 -11.19
C VAL A 253 12.46 -3.50 -10.11
N GLY A 254 11.39 -3.46 -9.31
CA GLY A 254 11.16 -4.35 -8.18
C GLY A 254 11.47 -3.69 -6.83
N TRP A 255 11.85 -4.50 -5.85
CA TRP A 255 12.11 -4.08 -4.48
C TRP A 255 13.54 -3.54 -4.35
N VAL A 256 13.68 -2.28 -3.97
CA VAL A 256 14.94 -1.56 -3.82
C VAL A 256 15.19 -1.27 -2.34
N PRO A 257 16.37 -1.60 -1.78
CA PRO A 257 16.63 -1.44 -0.35
C PRO A 257 16.94 0.01 0.03
N PHE A 258 16.51 0.40 1.25
CA PHE A 258 16.74 1.68 1.88
C PHE A 258 16.98 1.48 3.38
N ASP A 259 18.14 1.89 3.87
CA ASP A 259 18.46 1.86 5.29
C ASP A 259 18.65 3.29 5.84
N PRO A 260 17.65 3.85 6.54
CA PRO A 260 17.76 5.17 7.13
C PRO A 260 18.73 5.23 8.33
N THR A 261 19.10 4.09 8.92
CA THR A 261 20.05 4.02 10.02
C THR A 261 21.48 4.21 9.52
N PHE A 262 21.88 3.40 8.53
CA PHE A 262 23.23 3.47 7.97
C PHE A 262 23.37 4.58 6.92
N GLY A 263 22.25 5.05 6.34
CA GLY A 263 22.23 6.07 5.29
C GLY A 263 22.52 5.50 3.92
N GLU A 264 22.11 4.27 3.70
CA GLU A 264 22.24 3.53 2.45
C GLU A 264 20.90 3.53 1.71
N PHE A 265 20.85 4.26 0.59
CA PHE A 265 19.62 4.50 -0.11
C PHE A 265 19.71 4.04 -1.57
N GLY A 266 18.85 3.10 -1.95
CA GLY A 266 18.88 2.41 -3.24
C GLY A 266 19.91 1.28 -3.29
N TRP A 267 20.56 0.97 -2.20
CA TRP A 267 21.51 -0.11 -1.99
C TRP A 267 21.73 -0.34 -0.49
N VAL A 268 22.26 -1.50 -0.11
CA VAL A 268 22.84 -1.77 1.22
C VAL A 268 24.18 -2.47 1.03
N ASP A 269 25.07 -2.40 2.02
CA ASP A 269 26.36 -3.09 1.94
C ASP A 269 26.20 -4.61 2.12
N PRO A 270 27.21 -5.42 1.72
CA PRO A 270 27.10 -6.86 1.83
C PRO A 270 27.20 -7.39 3.27
N GLY A 271 27.35 -6.52 4.27
CA GLY A 271 27.19 -6.85 5.69
C GLY A 271 25.74 -7.03 6.13
N HIS A 272 24.77 -6.77 5.28
CA HIS A 272 23.33 -6.97 5.56
C HIS A 272 22.88 -8.37 5.13
N VAL A 273 22.63 -9.26 6.09
CA VAL A 273 22.08 -10.61 5.83
C VAL A 273 20.58 -10.59 6.07
N LYS A 274 19.81 -10.70 4.99
CA LYS A 274 18.33 -10.70 5.00
C LYS A 274 17.79 -12.05 5.51
N MET A 275 16.89 -12.02 6.48
CA MET A 275 16.29 -13.22 7.07
C MET A 275 14.77 -13.28 6.96
N LEU A 276 14.08 -12.17 7.24
CA LEU A 276 12.63 -12.10 7.23
C LEU A 276 12.16 -10.82 6.51
N VAL A 277 11.09 -10.95 5.74
CA VAL A 277 10.39 -9.83 5.10
C VAL A 277 8.96 -9.81 5.60
N ALA A 278 8.49 -8.65 6.06
CA ALA A 278 7.17 -8.50 6.65
C ALA A 278 6.54 -7.15 6.32
N ALA A 279 5.26 -7.01 6.61
CA ALA A 279 4.57 -5.72 6.52
C ALA A 279 4.84 -4.82 7.74
N ASP A 280 5.27 -5.41 8.88
CA ASP A 280 5.44 -4.74 10.17
C ASP A 280 6.64 -5.35 10.91
N PRO A 281 7.42 -4.56 11.69
CA PRO A 281 8.54 -5.07 12.50
C PRO A 281 8.10 -6.08 13.55
N GLY A 282 6.86 -6.02 14.04
CA GLY A 282 6.30 -6.96 15.02
C GLY A 282 5.92 -8.33 14.45
N ALA A 283 6.29 -8.64 13.19
CA ALA A 283 6.06 -9.97 12.63
C ALA A 283 6.88 -11.02 13.40
N PRO A 284 6.27 -12.15 13.81
CA PRO A 284 6.95 -13.12 14.65
C PRO A 284 8.09 -13.80 13.93
N SER A 285 9.27 -13.85 14.59
CA SER A 285 10.45 -14.60 14.14
C SER A 285 10.22 -16.12 14.22
N VAL A 286 9.40 -16.57 15.17
CA VAL A 286 9.01 -17.97 15.39
C VAL A 286 7.55 -18.03 15.78
N ARG A 287 6.84 -19.04 15.31
CA ARG A 287 5.51 -19.41 15.82
C ARG A 287 5.56 -20.77 16.49
N PHE A 288 4.92 -20.87 17.66
CA PHE A 288 4.88 -22.09 18.42
C PHE A 288 3.48 -22.65 18.49
N GLU A 289 3.39 -23.98 18.40
CA GLU A 289 2.19 -24.75 18.66
C GLU A 289 2.56 -25.93 19.55
N TRP A 290 1.79 -26.19 20.59
CA TRP A 290 2.01 -27.35 21.45
C TRP A 290 0.71 -27.92 21.98
N ARG A 291 0.74 -29.20 22.29
CA ARG A 291 -0.36 -29.89 22.92
C ARG A 291 0.13 -30.62 24.16
N SER A 292 -0.38 -30.22 25.33
CA SER A 292 0.04 -30.79 26.61
C SER A 292 -1.13 -30.83 27.60
N ALA A 293 -1.08 -31.78 28.56
CA ALA A 293 -2.00 -31.85 29.68
C ALA A 293 -1.52 -31.02 30.89
N ASN A 294 -0.20 -30.77 31.02
CA ASN A 294 0.36 -30.20 32.24
C ASN A 294 1.61 -29.34 32.01
N ALA A 295 1.81 -28.79 30.82
CA ALA A 295 2.95 -27.91 30.53
C ALA A 295 2.53 -26.60 29.84
N GLN A 296 3.20 -25.51 30.22
CA GLN A 296 3.22 -24.25 29.52
C GLN A 296 4.55 -24.09 28.79
N LEU A 297 4.53 -23.37 27.66
CA LEU A 297 5.71 -23.06 26.88
C LEU A 297 6.24 -21.67 27.26
N GLN A 298 7.54 -21.60 27.60
CA GLN A 298 8.27 -20.34 27.72
C GLN A 298 9.34 -20.30 26.63
N PHE A 299 9.43 -19.19 25.92
CA PHE A 299 10.37 -18.99 24.82
C PHE A 299 10.91 -17.55 24.85
N SER A 300 12.03 -17.36 24.18
CA SER A 300 12.62 -16.05 23.87
C SER A 300 12.72 -15.87 22.36
N GLU A 301 12.98 -14.63 21.91
CA GLU A 301 13.38 -14.40 20.52
C GLU A 301 14.61 -15.24 20.17
N PRO A 302 14.72 -15.66 18.89
CA PRO A 302 15.88 -16.42 18.44
C PRO A 302 17.18 -15.64 18.63
N ASP A 303 18.19 -16.33 19.15
CA ASP A 303 19.57 -15.83 19.22
C ASP A 303 20.29 -16.04 17.88
N VAL A 304 21.12 -15.08 17.47
CA VAL A 304 21.84 -15.12 16.20
C VAL A 304 23.31 -14.84 16.40
N ASP A 305 24.14 -15.75 15.92
CA ASP A 305 25.58 -15.59 15.83
C ASP A 305 26.00 -15.58 14.35
N ALA A 306 26.88 -14.66 13.96
CA ALA A 306 27.35 -14.53 12.59
C ALA A 306 28.85 -14.27 12.52
N SER A 307 29.50 -14.82 11.50
CA SER A 307 30.94 -14.66 11.29
C SER A 307 31.30 -14.55 9.82
N ILE A 308 32.26 -13.67 9.51
CA ILE A 308 32.77 -13.48 8.15
C ILE A 308 33.66 -14.65 7.75
N THR A 309 33.36 -15.28 6.62
CA THR A 309 34.15 -16.39 6.06
C THR A 309 34.92 -15.99 4.80
N LYS A 310 34.47 -14.93 4.11
CA LYS A 310 35.07 -14.46 2.85
C LYS A 310 34.83 -12.96 2.68
N VAL A 311 35.86 -12.24 2.26
CA VAL A 311 35.76 -10.83 1.84
C VAL A 311 36.10 -10.75 0.36
N GLY A 312 35.21 -10.15 -0.43
CA GLY A 312 35.37 -9.99 -1.86
C GLY A 312 36.26 -8.81 -2.26
N SER A 313 36.27 -8.50 -3.55
CA SER A 313 37.06 -7.43 -4.15
C SER A 313 36.45 -6.05 -3.84
N ARG A 314 37.29 -5.02 -3.94
CA ARG A 314 36.81 -3.65 -3.88
C ARG A 314 36.09 -3.26 -5.16
N LEU A 315 34.91 -2.67 -5.02
CA LEU A 315 34.16 -2.10 -6.13
C LEU A 315 34.85 -0.85 -6.68
N PRO A 316 34.74 -0.58 -7.99
CA PRO A 316 35.22 0.67 -8.56
C PRO A 316 34.40 1.86 -8.03
N PRO A 317 34.97 3.09 -8.09
CA PRO A 317 34.24 4.31 -7.78
C PRO A 317 32.91 4.42 -8.54
N ILE A 318 31.87 4.86 -7.83
CA ILE A 318 30.56 5.12 -8.46
C ILE A 318 30.30 6.60 -8.66
N VAL A 319 31.05 7.45 -7.98
CA VAL A 319 31.05 8.91 -8.14
C VAL A 319 32.48 9.41 -8.31
N GLU A 320 32.61 10.56 -8.97
CA GLU A 320 33.84 11.35 -9.01
C GLU A 320 33.64 12.62 -8.19
N LEU A 321 34.66 12.97 -7.40
CA LEU A 321 34.66 14.15 -6.56
C LEU A 321 35.68 15.14 -7.02
N SER A 322 35.37 16.45 -6.89
CA SER A 322 36.34 17.52 -6.92
C SER A 322 36.04 18.52 -5.81
N VAL A 323 37.06 19.25 -5.31
CA VAL A 323 36.88 20.27 -4.27
C VAL A 323 37.80 21.44 -4.56
N LYS A 324 37.25 22.67 -4.41
CA LYS A 324 38.02 23.93 -4.55
C LYS A 324 37.43 24.99 -3.63
N PRO A 325 38.28 25.98 -3.20
CA PRO A 325 37.79 27.18 -2.56
C PRO A 325 37.23 28.14 -3.62
N ILE A 326 36.36 29.07 -3.20
CA ILE A 326 35.97 30.19 -4.07
C ILE A 326 37.04 31.30 -4.05
N TYR A 327 37.70 31.50 -2.91
CA TYR A 327 38.81 32.43 -2.78
C TYR A 327 40.09 31.65 -2.46
N ASP A 328 41.09 31.75 -3.34
CA ASP A 328 42.37 31.04 -3.19
C ASP A 328 43.23 31.60 -2.05
N GLU A 329 42.98 32.85 -1.63
CA GLU A 329 43.67 33.52 -0.54
C GLU A 329 42.69 34.37 0.29
N VAL A 330 42.77 34.27 1.63
CA VAL A 330 41.91 35.02 2.56
C VAL A 330 42.68 35.48 3.81
N GLY A 331 42.12 36.45 4.52
CA GLY A 331 42.62 36.90 5.84
C GLY A 331 42.26 35.96 6.98
N PHE A 332 42.94 36.12 8.13
CA PHE A 332 42.51 35.44 9.36
C PHE A 332 41.15 35.98 9.81
N GLY A 333 40.27 35.12 10.31
CA GLY A 333 38.89 35.49 10.64
C GLY A 333 37.94 35.63 9.44
N SER A 334 38.49 35.60 8.22
CA SER A 334 37.68 35.69 6.99
C SER A 334 36.84 34.49 6.77
N HIS A 335 35.67 34.67 6.16
CA HIS A 335 34.87 33.59 5.62
C HIS A 335 35.33 33.22 4.21
N ASN A 336 35.16 31.96 3.86
CA ASN A 336 35.34 31.42 2.51
C ASN A 336 34.20 30.46 2.16
N LEU A 337 34.08 30.08 0.89
CA LEU A 337 33.13 29.10 0.40
C LEU A 337 33.91 27.94 -0.21
N VAL A 338 33.68 26.75 0.29
CA VAL A 338 34.18 25.49 -0.26
C VAL A 338 33.13 24.93 -1.20
N GLN A 339 33.51 24.75 -2.46
CA GLN A 339 32.68 24.11 -3.49
C GLN A 339 33.18 22.68 -3.72
N ALA A 340 32.30 21.70 -3.59
CA ALA A 340 32.57 20.33 -4.03
C ALA A 340 31.62 19.95 -5.15
N THR A 341 32.15 19.33 -6.20
CA THR A 341 31.37 18.78 -7.30
C THR A 341 31.35 17.27 -7.17
N VAL A 342 30.15 16.69 -7.33
CA VAL A 342 29.90 15.25 -7.24
C VAL A 342 29.29 14.80 -8.55
N SER A 343 30.00 13.98 -9.33
CA SER A 343 29.57 13.48 -10.64
C SER A 343 29.20 12.00 -10.55
N ASN A 344 27.99 11.63 -10.93
CA ASN A 344 27.55 10.24 -10.99
C ASN A 344 28.16 9.53 -12.21
N LEU A 345 29.06 8.58 -11.98
CA LEU A 345 29.69 7.79 -13.03
C LEU A 345 28.80 6.66 -13.57
N GLN A 346 27.61 6.47 -13.02
CA GLN A 346 26.75 5.33 -13.31
C GLN A 346 25.58 5.69 -14.22
N PRO A 347 25.04 4.73 -14.99
CA PRO A 347 23.84 4.90 -15.81
C PRO A 347 22.54 4.75 -15.01
N TYR A 348 22.59 4.79 -13.68
CA TYR A 348 21.45 4.66 -12.76
C TYR A 348 21.53 5.73 -11.67
N TYR A 349 20.42 5.91 -10.94
CA TYR A 349 20.36 6.80 -9.78
C TYR A 349 21.33 6.36 -8.69
N VAL A 350 22.02 7.32 -8.09
CA VAL A 350 22.94 7.10 -6.97
C VAL A 350 22.58 8.06 -5.85
N THR A 351 22.51 7.54 -4.64
CA THR A 351 22.51 8.36 -3.42
C THR A 351 23.80 8.11 -2.66
N THR A 352 24.47 9.18 -2.25
CA THR A 352 25.71 9.08 -1.48
C THR A 352 25.81 10.20 -0.45
N GLU A 353 26.59 9.95 0.59
CA GLU A 353 26.95 10.97 1.58
C GLU A 353 28.34 11.50 1.26
N VAL A 354 28.45 12.83 1.15
CA VAL A 354 29.71 13.55 0.95
C VAL A 354 30.07 14.30 2.22
N ARG A 355 31.26 14.06 2.74
CA ARG A 355 31.76 14.63 3.98
C ARG A 355 32.88 15.62 3.69
N LEU A 356 32.82 16.81 4.30
CA LEU A 356 33.96 17.75 4.36
C LEU A 356 34.84 17.38 5.56
N ALA A 357 36.11 17.13 5.31
CA ALA A 357 37.09 16.81 6.34
C ALA A 357 37.21 17.94 7.37
N ARG A 358 37.41 17.56 8.63
CA ARG A 358 37.60 18.52 9.71
C ARG A 358 39.06 19.03 9.71
N VAL A 359 39.24 20.33 9.82
CA VAL A 359 40.54 21.03 9.91
C VAL A 359 40.46 21.96 11.11
N ASN A 360 41.45 21.93 11.98
CA ASN A 360 41.43 22.71 13.23
C ASN A 360 41.38 24.23 13.00
N GLU A 361 41.93 24.68 11.91
CA GLU A 361 42.01 26.10 11.52
C GLU A 361 40.71 26.58 10.84
N LEU A 362 39.71 25.69 10.62
CA LEU A 362 38.47 26.03 9.96
C LEU A 362 37.24 25.71 10.85
N GLU A 363 36.40 26.69 11.03
CA GLU A 363 35.02 26.50 11.50
C GLU A 363 34.11 26.30 10.29
N VAL A 364 33.39 25.17 10.22
CA VAL A 364 32.41 24.90 9.17
C VAL A 364 31.01 25.28 9.68
N LEU A 365 30.31 26.13 8.92
CA LEU A 365 29.02 26.71 9.35
C LEU A 365 27.82 25.86 9.02
N GLU A 366 27.96 24.88 8.14
CA GLU A 366 26.97 23.86 7.79
C GLU A 366 27.35 22.49 8.38
N PRO A 367 26.43 21.51 8.37
CA PRO A 367 26.77 20.11 8.67
C PRO A 367 27.90 19.64 7.75
N HIS A 368 28.90 18.95 8.32
CA HIS A 368 30.00 18.38 7.57
C HIS A 368 29.54 17.35 6.55
N ASP A 369 28.49 16.59 6.90
CA ASP A 369 27.94 15.49 6.12
C ASP A 369 26.76 15.99 5.30
N ARG A 370 26.76 15.71 4.00
CA ARG A 370 25.71 16.08 3.06
C ARG A 370 25.29 14.86 2.23
N GLN A 371 24.03 14.47 2.34
CA GLN A 371 23.43 13.47 1.45
C GLN A 371 23.07 14.12 0.12
N VAL A 372 23.36 13.45 -0.98
CA VAL A 372 23.05 13.88 -2.33
C VAL A 372 22.42 12.77 -3.16
N VAL A 373 21.34 13.11 -3.86
CA VAL A 373 20.67 12.23 -4.84
C VAL A 373 21.10 12.69 -6.23
N LEU A 374 21.65 11.77 -7.00
CA LEU A 374 22.14 12.01 -8.36
C LEU A 374 21.36 11.15 -9.36
N LYS A 375 20.80 11.79 -10.39
CA LYS A 375 20.26 11.12 -11.56
C LYS A 375 21.35 10.40 -12.34
N PRO A 376 21.01 9.51 -13.28
CA PRO A 376 22.01 8.89 -14.17
C PRO A 376 22.90 9.94 -14.85
N ARG A 377 24.23 9.83 -14.65
CA ARG A 377 25.23 10.72 -15.22
C ARG A 377 25.12 12.20 -14.81
N GLU A 378 24.37 12.52 -13.77
CA GLU A 378 24.19 13.88 -13.25
C GLU A 378 25.42 14.32 -12.46
N GLU A 379 25.69 15.63 -12.52
CA GLU A 379 26.65 16.32 -11.68
C GLU A 379 25.90 17.30 -10.78
N LYS A 380 26.23 17.30 -9.48
CA LYS A 380 25.71 18.27 -8.50
C LYS A 380 26.82 18.96 -7.75
N THR A 381 26.57 20.22 -7.39
CA THR A 381 27.51 21.04 -6.61
C THR A 381 27.00 21.22 -5.18
N LEU A 382 27.89 20.95 -4.23
CA LEU A 382 27.68 21.17 -2.80
C LEU A 382 28.52 22.31 -2.31
N PHE A 383 28.01 23.07 -1.33
CA PHE A 383 28.71 24.24 -0.79
C PHE A 383 28.79 24.14 0.74
N TRP A 384 29.96 24.51 1.29
CA TRP A 384 30.15 24.75 2.73
C TRP A 384 30.74 26.15 2.94
N ARG A 385 30.09 26.97 3.75
CA ARG A 385 30.68 28.21 4.24
C ARG A 385 31.60 27.85 5.38
N VAL A 386 32.81 28.36 5.31
CA VAL A 386 33.84 28.13 6.32
C VAL A 386 34.37 29.48 6.84
N LYS A 387 34.83 29.49 8.09
CA LYS A 387 35.53 30.65 8.69
C LYS A 387 36.93 30.22 9.11
N VAL A 388 37.93 30.96 8.70
CA VAL A 388 39.30 30.75 9.16
C VAL A 388 39.46 31.28 10.61
N ALA A 389 40.17 30.54 11.45
CA ALA A 389 40.38 30.93 12.83
C ALA A 389 41.05 32.33 12.93
N ASP A 390 40.55 33.17 13.87
CA ASP A 390 41.08 34.52 14.13
C ASP A 390 42.41 34.48 14.85
N SER A 391 42.71 33.39 15.60
CA SER A 391 43.81 33.29 16.54
C SER A 391 45.11 32.74 15.94
N LEU A 392 45.22 32.70 14.61
CA LEU A 392 46.42 32.20 13.94
C LEU A 392 47.59 33.15 14.11
N ASP A 393 48.83 32.60 14.20
CA ASP A 393 50.03 33.40 14.35
C ASP A 393 50.32 34.23 13.07
N LYS A 394 50.28 35.55 13.20
CA LYS A 394 50.41 36.51 12.12
C LYS A 394 51.75 36.46 11.37
N ARG A 395 52.77 35.79 11.94
CA ARG A 395 54.09 35.61 11.34
C ARG A 395 54.12 34.55 10.24
N PHE A 396 53.09 33.70 10.18
CA PHE A 396 53.05 32.58 9.26
C PHE A 396 51.98 32.74 8.20
N LEU A 397 52.21 32.09 7.09
CA LEU A 397 51.24 31.81 6.05
C LEU A 397 50.76 30.35 6.27
N TYR A 398 49.45 30.13 6.25
CA TYR A 398 48.86 28.80 6.44
C TYR A 398 48.28 28.32 5.13
N THR A 399 48.68 27.11 4.69
CA THR A 399 48.00 26.39 3.63
C THR A 399 46.94 25.53 4.29
N ILE A 400 45.69 25.93 4.12
CA ILE A 400 44.52 25.22 4.69
C ILE A 400 44.10 24.08 3.74
N PRO A 401 44.26 22.82 4.13
CA PRO A 401 43.86 21.71 3.28
C PRO A 401 42.32 21.60 3.26
N LEU A 402 41.78 21.20 2.11
CA LEU A 402 40.39 20.83 1.91
C LEU A 402 40.34 19.35 1.50
N GLY A 403 39.49 18.59 2.11
CA GLY A 403 39.24 17.19 1.72
C GLY A 403 37.77 16.90 1.71
N VAL A 404 37.27 16.27 0.66
CA VAL A 404 35.91 15.69 0.61
C VAL A 404 36.01 14.22 0.30
N TYR A 405 35.14 13.45 0.92
CA TYR A 405 35.12 11.98 0.75
C TYR A 405 33.72 11.42 0.93
N THR A 406 33.49 10.24 0.34
CA THR A 406 32.26 9.46 0.50
C THR A 406 32.46 8.30 1.48
N VAL A 407 31.37 7.65 1.87
CA VAL A 407 31.42 6.40 2.67
C VAL A 407 32.16 5.26 1.95
N ARG A 408 32.26 5.30 0.61
CA ARG A 408 33.02 4.33 -0.20
C ARG A 408 34.51 4.68 -0.36
N ASN A 409 34.99 5.70 0.36
CA ASN A 409 36.35 6.25 0.27
C ASN A 409 36.72 6.85 -1.10
N ASP A 410 35.74 7.27 -1.92
CA ASP A 410 36.02 8.16 -3.02
C ASP A 410 36.39 9.51 -2.41
N SER A 411 37.46 10.16 -2.84
CA SER A 411 37.96 11.38 -2.21
C SER A 411 38.57 12.36 -3.20
N ALA A 412 38.53 13.63 -2.85
CA ALA A 412 39.22 14.68 -3.54
C ALA A 412 39.86 15.68 -2.53
N THR A 413 40.96 16.28 -2.91
CA THR A 413 41.68 17.24 -2.08
C THR A 413 41.94 18.57 -2.81
N GLY A 414 41.96 19.64 -2.06
CA GLY A 414 42.30 20.99 -2.52
C GLY A 414 42.94 21.79 -1.38
N SER A 415 43.18 23.04 -1.56
CA SER A 415 43.66 23.91 -0.51
C SER A 415 43.46 25.39 -0.87
N PHE A 416 43.55 26.26 0.13
CA PHE A 416 43.66 27.70 -0.03
C PHE A 416 44.62 28.27 1.00
N VAL A 417 45.05 29.52 0.79
CA VAL A 417 46.00 30.20 1.66
C VAL A 417 45.28 31.13 2.63
N ALA A 418 45.70 31.11 3.90
CA ALA A 418 45.31 32.10 4.89
C ALA A 418 46.51 32.84 5.44
N ARG A 419 46.47 34.20 5.44
CA ARG A 419 47.52 35.03 5.99
C ARG A 419 46.98 36.33 6.61
N ALA A 420 47.77 36.95 7.51
CA ALA A 420 47.33 38.12 8.26
C ALA A 420 46.96 39.33 7.38
N THR A 421 47.55 39.43 6.17
CA THR A 421 47.32 40.53 5.20
C THR A 421 46.38 40.14 4.05
N GLY A 422 45.78 38.97 4.12
CA GLY A 422 44.81 38.50 3.12
C GLY A 422 43.52 39.31 3.15
N ALA A 423 42.73 39.17 2.09
CA ALA A 423 41.45 39.85 1.98
C ALA A 423 40.43 39.24 3.02
N GLU A 424 39.68 40.14 3.64
CA GLU A 424 38.59 39.70 4.57
C GLU A 424 37.27 39.69 3.84
N HIS A 425 36.58 38.56 3.90
CA HIS A 425 35.25 38.36 3.36
C HIS A 425 34.25 38.12 4.49
N ALA A 426 33.17 38.91 4.50
CA ALA A 426 32.13 38.77 5.49
C ALA A 426 31.22 37.56 5.16
N LYS A 427 30.58 36.97 6.19
CA LYS A 427 29.63 35.88 6.03
C LYS A 427 28.53 36.19 5.00
N VAL A 428 28.03 37.45 4.98
CA VAL A 428 26.96 37.87 4.06
C VAL A 428 27.40 37.83 2.60
N ASP A 429 28.66 38.15 2.31
CA ASP A 429 29.20 38.16 0.96
C ASP A 429 29.36 36.74 0.42
N VAL A 430 29.92 35.85 1.24
CA VAL A 430 30.03 34.40 0.92
C VAL A 430 28.66 33.78 0.72
N THR A 431 27.68 34.14 1.55
CA THR A 431 26.29 33.65 1.38
C THR A 431 25.69 34.15 0.06
N ARG A 432 25.94 35.41 -0.32
CA ARG A 432 25.45 35.94 -1.60
C ARG A 432 26.07 35.20 -2.81
N VAL A 433 27.37 34.86 -2.71
CA VAL A 433 28.04 34.06 -3.74
C VAL A 433 27.44 32.65 -3.81
N MET A 434 27.27 32.00 -2.67
CA MET A 434 26.65 30.67 -2.58
C MET A 434 25.26 30.66 -3.25
N ASN A 435 24.40 31.63 -2.91
CA ASN A 435 23.04 31.70 -3.47
C ASN A 435 23.00 31.92 -4.99
N ARG A 436 24.05 32.61 -5.56
CA ARG A 436 24.14 32.73 -7.02
C ARG A 436 24.63 31.48 -7.73
N LEU A 437 25.40 30.64 -7.04
CA LEU A 437 25.98 29.41 -7.59
C LEU A 437 25.12 28.20 -7.34
N SER A 438 24.19 28.29 -6.37
CA SER A 438 23.21 27.20 -6.11
C SER A 438 22.18 27.17 -7.23
N GLU A 439 21.96 25.98 -7.79
CA GLU A 439 20.87 25.73 -8.71
C GLU A 439 19.60 25.50 -7.89
N ASP A 440 18.52 26.18 -8.25
CA ASP A 440 17.20 25.90 -7.69
C ASP A 440 16.64 24.64 -8.36
N GLU A 441 16.20 23.65 -7.57
CA GLU A 441 15.47 22.50 -8.09
C GLU A 441 14.11 22.97 -8.64
N GLU A 442 13.82 22.67 -9.90
CA GLU A 442 12.54 23.02 -10.53
C GLU A 442 11.40 22.24 -9.83
N GLN A 443 10.49 22.98 -9.21
CA GLN A 443 9.31 22.41 -8.58
C GLN A 443 8.17 22.31 -9.59
N VAL A 444 7.69 21.10 -9.83
CA VAL A 444 6.54 20.84 -10.69
C VAL A 444 5.30 20.72 -9.82
N VAL A 445 4.57 21.80 -9.60
CA VAL A 445 3.32 21.78 -8.85
C VAL A 445 2.14 21.47 -9.79
N SER A 446 1.43 20.39 -9.53
CA SER A 446 0.24 20.00 -10.29
C SER A 446 -0.89 19.53 -9.38
N HIS A 447 -2.14 19.86 -9.75
CA HIS A 447 -3.37 19.41 -9.10
C HIS A 447 -4.11 18.50 -10.08
N THR A 448 -3.98 17.20 -9.94
CA THR A 448 -4.58 16.21 -10.85
C THR A 448 -5.36 15.18 -10.04
N LEU A 449 -6.67 15.11 -10.31
CA LEU A 449 -7.56 14.11 -9.72
C LEU A 449 -8.03 13.13 -10.79
N GLU A 450 -7.80 11.84 -10.57
CA GLU A 450 -8.49 10.76 -11.24
C GLU A 450 -9.72 10.38 -10.39
N MET A 451 -10.89 10.31 -11.04
CA MET A 451 -12.14 9.93 -10.38
C MET A 451 -12.87 8.93 -11.26
N ASP A 452 -13.23 7.80 -10.70
CA ASP A 452 -14.06 6.78 -11.29
C ASP A 452 -15.23 6.47 -10.36
N CYS A 453 -16.45 6.36 -10.91
CA CYS A 453 -17.65 6.09 -10.13
C CYS A 453 -18.45 4.99 -10.82
N VAL A 454 -18.77 3.93 -10.09
CA VAL A 454 -19.48 2.76 -10.60
C VAL A 454 -20.71 2.50 -9.74
N PRO A 455 -21.92 2.41 -10.32
CA PRO A 455 -23.09 1.99 -9.57
C PRO A 455 -23.11 0.45 -9.42
N ASP A 456 -23.64 -0.05 -8.30
CA ASP A 456 -23.86 -1.47 -8.04
C ASP A 456 -24.90 -2.10 -9.01
N LYS A 457 -25.82 -1.27 -9.52
CA LYS A 457 -26.85 -1.67 -10.50
C LYS A 457 -27.28 -0.47 -11.35
N ASN A 458 -27.55 -0.72 -12.62
CA ASN A 458 -27.99 0.30 -13.58
C ASN A 458 -29.49 0.28 -13.84
N VAL A 459 -30.22 -0.76 -13.40
CA VAL A 459 -31.67 -0.89 -13.52
C VAL A 459 -32.27 -0.82 -12.14
N LEU A 460 -33.17 0.13 -11.90
CA LEU A 460 -33.80 0.40 -10.62
C LEU A 460 -35.32 0.35 -10.74
N TYR A 461 -35.98 -0.16 -9.74
CA TYR A 461 -37.43 -0.05 -9.57
C TYR A 461 -37.75 1.10 -8.61
N GLU A 462 -39.02 1.56 -8.60
CA GLU A 462 -39.46 2.72 -7.78
C GLU A 462 -39.12 2.64 -6.30
N ASP A 463 -38.99 1.44 -5.77
CA ASP A 463 -38.68 1.14 -4.36
C ASP A 463 -37.19 0.88 -4.09
N GLU A 464 -36.31 1.12 -5.08
CA GLU A 464 -34.89 0.79 -4.99
C GLU A 464 -33.98 2.02 -5.08
N GLN A 465 -32.82 1.87 -4.48
CA GLN A 465 -31.70 2.81 -4.63
C GLN A 465 -30.49 2.04 -5.15
N ALA A 466 -29.67 2.69 -5.96
CA ALA A 466 -28.33 2.22 -6.31
C ALA A 466 -27.31 2.81 -5.35
N THR A 467 -26.28 2.03 -5.04
CA THR A 467 -25.08 2.53 -4.39
C THR A 467 -24.06 2.88 -5.47
N ILE A 468 -23.64 4.15 -5.50
CA ILE A 468 -22.60 4.63 -6.41
C ILE A 468 -21.31 4.65 -5.63
N ALA A 469 -20.41 3.71 -5.91
CA ALA A 469 -19.07 3.67 -5.35
C ALA A 469 -18.13 4.54 -6.21
N CYS A 470 -17.52 5.56 -5.61
CA CYS A 470 -16.58 6.45 -6.26
C CYS A 470 -15.18 6.28 -5.68
N THR A 471 -14.20 6.02 -6.54
CA THR A 471 -12.78 5.99 -6.21
C THR A 471 -12.12 7.27 -6.70
N LEU A 472 -11.46 7.99 -5.80
CA LEU A 472 -10.74 9.22 -6.06
C LEU A 472 -9.25 9.02 -5.80
N ARG A 473 -8.39 9.39 -6.75
CA ARG A 473 -6.94 9.29 -6.63
C ARG A 473 -6.27 10.61 -6.97
N ASN A 474 -5.42 11.12 -6.07
CA ASN A 474 -4.59 12.28 -6.36
C ASN A 474 -3.34 11.86 -7.14
N LEU A 475 -3.26 12.20 -8.42
CA LEU A 475 -2.11 12.01 -9.31
C LEU A 475 -1.28 13.29 -9.50
N GLY A 476 -1.62 14.37 -8.78
CA GLY A 476 -0.85 15.60 -8.76
C GLY A 476 0.32 15.53 -7.78
N THR A 477 1.23 16.48 -7.90
CA THR A 477 2.41 16.64 -7.03
C THR A 477 2.15 17.57 -5.83
N ALA A 478 0.88 17.97 -5.63
CA ALA A 478 0.41 18.74 -4.48
C ALA A 478 -0.81 18.08 -3.81
N PRO A 479 -0.97 18.21 -2.48
CA PRO A 479 -2.16 17.74 -1.78
C PRO A 479 -3.41 18.50 -2.25
N LEU A 480 -4.51 17.81 -2.48
CA LEU A 480 -5.80 18.38 -2.79
C LEU A 480 -6.56 18.66 -1.49
N LYS A 481 -6.89 19.93 -1.26
CA LYS A 481 -7.58 20.39 -0.06
C LYS A 481 -9.05 20.64 -0.34
N SER A 482 -9.91 20.27 0.65
CA SER A 482 -11.35 20.55 0.62
C SER A 482 -12.02 20.13 -0.68
N VAL A 483 -11.67 18.97 -1.22
CA VAL A 483 -12.30 18.41 -2.41
C VAL A 483 -13.75 18.08 -2.08
N ARG A 484 -14.70 18.79 -2.70
CA ARG A 484 -16.11 18.56 -2.53
C ARG A 484 -16.61 17.63 -3.63
N VAL A 485 -17.10 16.45 -3.26
CA VAL A 485 -17.65 15.45 -4.18
C VAL A 485 -19.16 15.41 -4.00
N CYS A 486 -19.91 15.68 -5.07
CA CYS A 486 -21.36 15.77 -5.03
C CYS A 486 -22.02 14.94 -6.12
N VAL A 487 -23.14 14.29 -5.77
CA VAL A 487 -24.11 13.74 -6.72
C VAL A 487 -25.19 14.79 -6.92
N GLU A 488 -25.35 15.30 -8.14
CA GLU A 488 -26.34 16.34 -8.53
C GLU A 488 -26.40 17.55 -7.58
N GLU A 489 -25.28 17.93 -6.95
CA GLU A 489 -25.15 19.03 -5.98
C GLU A 489 -26.00 18.88 -4.70
N GLN A 490 -26.68 17.75 -4.52
CA GLN A 490 -27.58 17.50 -3.37
C GLN A 490 -26.91 16.67 -2.28
N GLN A 491 -26.21 15.60 -2.64
CA GLN A 491 -25.45 14.78 -1.71
C GLN A 491 -23.97 15.09 -1.87
N CYS A 492 -23.38 15.75 -0.89
CA CYS A 492 -21.99 16.17 -0.97
C CYS A 492 -21.17 15.67 0.21
N SER A 493 -19.95 15.22 -0.06
CA SER A 493 -18.89 14.96 0.91
C SER A 493 -17.69 15.83 0.61
N ALA A 494 -17.01 16.33 1.66
CA ALA A 494 -15.79 17.11 1.54
C ALA A 494 -14.64 16.40 2.23
N LEU A 495 -13.50 16.29 1.54
CA LEU A 495 -12.33 15.57 2.06
C LEU A 495 -11.03 16.15 1.51
N ASP A 496 -9.94 15.92 2.24
CA ASP A 496 -8.58 16.17 1.79
C ASP A 496 -8.00 14.89 1.19
N ILE A 497 -7.27 15.01 0.06
CA ILE A 497 -6.62 13.89 -0.61
C ILE A 497 -5.13 14.21 -0.79
N GLY A 498 -4.27 13.50 -0.04
CA GLY A 498 -2.82 13.66 -0.14
C GLY A 498 -2.26 13.16 -1.47
N ILE A 499 -0.99 13.46 -1.71
CA ILE A 499 -0.28 13.03 -2.92
C ILE A 499 -0.25 11.49 -2.97
N GLY A 500 -0.64 10.92 -4.12
CA GLY A 500 -0.71 9.48 -4.34
C GLY A 500 -1.81 8.74 -3.56
N GLN A 501 -2.58 9.45 -2.73
CA GLN A 501 -3.62 8.85 -1.91
C GLN A 501 -4.86 8.49 -2.72
N VAL A 502 -5.49 7.37 -2.33
CA VAL A 502 -6.79 6.92 -2.82
C VAL A 502 -7.83 7.13 -1.73
N ARG A 503 -9.02 7.59 -2.10
CA ARG A 503 -10.21 7.71 -1.23
C ARG A 503 -11.41 7.09 -1.92
N GLU A 504 -12.22 6.42 -1.13
CA GLU A 504 -13.48 5.83 -1.58
C GLU A 504 -14.66 6.54 -0.91
N LEU A 505 -15.72 6.77 -1.68
CA LEU A 505 -16.96 7.40 -1.22
C LEU A 505 -18.13 6.65 -1.84
N ASP A 506 -19.14 6.39 -1.01
CA ASP A 506 -20.40 5.79 -1.46
C ASP A 506 -21.54 6.79 -1.35
N PHE A 507 -22.38 6.80 -2.40
CA PHE A 507 -23.59 7.62 -2.45
C PHE A 507 -24.79 6.74 -2.77
N ALA A 508 -25.91 6.95 -2.07
CA ALA A 508 -27.16 6.26 -2.37
C ALA A 508 -28.04 7.11 -3.28
N GLN A 509 -28.44 6.58 -4.44
CA GLN A 509 -29.26 7.30 -5.42
C GLN A 509 -30.52 6.53 -5.79
N GLY A 510 -31.66 7.17 -5.63
CA GLY A 510 -32.97 6.73 -6.13
C GLY A 510 -33.56 7.73 -7.10
N PHE A 511 -34.56 7.31 -7.89
CA PHE A 511 -35.25 8.15 -8.85
C PHE A 511 -36.78 8.02 -8.70
N THR A 512 -37.50 9.10 -9.01
CA THR A 512 -38.96 9.15 -8.93
C THR A 512 -39.66 9.09 -10.30
N LYS A 513 -38.89 9.23 -11.39
CA LYS A 513 -39.44 9.19 -12.75
C LYS A 513 -38.97 7.97 -13.49
N ALA A 514 -39.92 7.25 -14.12
CA ALA A 514 -39.62 6.13 -15.00
C ALA A 514 -38.87 6.61 -16.28
N GLY A 515 -38.12 5.66 -16.86
CA GLY A 515 -37.33 5.89 -18.08
C GLY A 515 -35.85 6.05 -17.80
N THR A 516 -35.09 6.44 -18.81
CA THR A 516 -33.65 6.66 -18.70
C THR A 516 -33.38 7.94 -17.91
N GLN A 517 -32.61 7.79 -16.84
CA GLN A 517 -32.16 8.88 -15.97
C GLN A 517 -30.64 9.00 -16.09
N ALA A 518 -30.15 10.22 -16.22
CA ALA A 518 -28.71 10.52 -16.23
C ALA A 518 -28.41 11.47 -15.08
N LEU A 519 -27.27 11.26 -14.43
CA LEU A 519 -26.75 12.15 -13.40
C LEU A 519 -25.23 12.32 -13.52
N PHE A 520 -24.71 13.32 -12.83
CA PHE A 520 -23.27 13.58 -12.77
C PHE A 520 -22.80 13.52 -11.33
N VAL A 521 -21.71 12.76 -11.11
CA VAL A 521 -20.89 12.90 -9.90
C VAL A 521 -19.81 13.93 -10.20
N ARG A 522 -19.73 15.00 -9.41
CA ARG A 522 -18.79 16.09 -9.63
C ARG A 522 -17.90 16.28 -8.42
N ALA A 523 -16.58 16.31 -8.66
CA ALA A 523 -15.56 16.67 -7.66
C ALA A 523 -15.01 18.06 -7.99
N THR A 524 -15.00 18.96 -7.01
CA THR A 524 -14.52 20.35 -7.17
C THR A 524 -13.63 20.76 -6.00
N SER A 525 -12.60 21.54 -6.28
CA SER A 525 -11.82 22.31 -5.30
C SER A 525 -11.44 23.67 -5.92
N ALA A 526 -10.58 24.45 -5.25
CA ALA A 526 -10.16 25.76 -5.76
C ALA A 526 -9.56 25.69 -7.18
N ASP A 527 -8.77 24.63 -7.46
CA ASP A 527 -8.00 24.51 -8.71
C ASP A 527 -8.39 23.29 -9.54
N LEU A 528 -9.53 22.65 -9.23
CA LEU A 528 -9.90 21.37 -9.81
C LEU A 528 -11.41 21.28 -10.05
N SER A 529 -11.80 20.76 -11.22
CA SER A 529 -13.16 20.30 -11.50
C SER A 529 -13.11 19.01 -12.31
N ARG A 530 -13.79 17.97 -11.82
CA ARG A 530 -13.95 16.67 -12.49
C ARG A 530 -15.40 16.23 -12.44
N SER A 531 -15.88 15.56 -13.49
CA SER A 531 -17.26 15.08 -13.58
C SER A 531 -17.30 13.71 -14.24
N VAL A 532 -18.07 12.79 -13.65
CA VAL A 532 -18.32 11.45 -14.17
C VAL A 532 -19.82 11.34 -14.46
N PRO A 533 -20.23 11.09 -15.71
CA PRO A 533 -21.62 10.84 -16.04
C PRO A 533 -22.02 9.40 -15.73
N LEU A 534 -23.21 9.20 -15.15
CA LEU A 534 -23.81 7.91 -14.91
C LEU A 534 -25.20 7.85 -15.52
N SER A 535 -25.60 6.67 -16.00
CA SER A 535 -26.92 6.44 -16.61
C SER A 535 -27.62 5.28 -15.95
N PHE A 536 -28.90 5.46 -15.65
CA PHE A 536 -29.78 4.48 -14.99
C PHE A 536 -31.06 4.29 -15.79
N GLN A 537 -31.60 3.08 -15.78
CA GLN A 537 -32.90 2.74 -16.30
C GLN A 537 -33.87 2.59 -15.14
N MET A 538 -34.77 3.56 -14.98
CA MET A 538 -35.84 3.50 -13.97
C MET A 538 -37.05 2.77 -14.50
N VAL A 539 -37.47 1.71 -13.82
CA VAL A 539 -38.59 0.85 -14.18
C VAL A 539 -39.76 1.10 -13.21
N ASP A 540 -40.88 1.59 -13.73
CA ASP A 540 -42.10 1.80 -12.96
C ASP A 540 -42.89 0.50 -12.76
N LYS A 541 -43.93 0.57 -11.94
CA LYS A 541 -44.89 -0.51 -11.78
C LYS A 541 -45.72 -0.66 -13.06
N PRO A 542 -45.80 -1.86 -13.69
CA PRO A 542 -46.62 -2.07 -14.85
C PRO A 542 -48.10 -1.85 -14.53
N VAL A 543 -48.82 -1.19 -15.45
CA VAL A 543 -50.24 -0.92 -15.31
C VAL A 543 -50.92 -1.20 -16.63
N ILE A 544 -52.02 -1.96 -16.55
CA ILE A 544 -52.95 -2.24 -17.68
C ILE A 544 -54.21 -1.43 -17.45
N ASN A 545 -54.68 -0.74 -18.49
CA ASN A 545 -56.04 -0.17 -18.56
C ASN A 545 -56.91 -1.05 -19.45
N ILE A 546 -58.12 -1.40 -18.95
CA ILE A 546 -59.16 -2.09 -19.73
C ILE A 546 -60.14 -1.04 -20.18
N SER A 547 -60.22 -0.80 -21.49
CA SER A 547 -61.02 0.27 -22.09
C SER A 547 -61.83 -0.24 -23.28
N GLU A 548 -62.65 0.60 -23.89
CA GLU A 548 -63.48 0.32 -25.07
C GLU A 548 -64.35 -0.94 -24.91
N LEU A 549 -64.90 -1.10 -23.70
CA LEU A 549 -65.70 -2.29 -23.37
C LEU A 549 -67.04 -2.21 -24.12
N SER A 550 -67.23 -3.09 -25.12
CA SER A 550 -68.41 -3.18 -25.97
C SER A 550 -69.09 -4.55 -25.78
N TYR A 551 -70.32 -4.53 -25.38
CA TYR A 551 -71.15 -5.71 -25.17
C TYR A 551 -72.64 -5.39 -25.32
N PRO A 552 -73.51 -6.35 -25.70
CA PRO A 552 -74.95 -6.15 -25.75
C PRO A 552 -75.53 -6.03 -24.34
N ALA A 553 -76.33 -5.00 -24.05
CA ALA A 553 -77.02 -4.85 -22.75
C ALA A 553 -78.02 -5.99 -22.46
N THR A 554 -78.62 -6.57 -23.52
CA THR A 554 -79.60 -7.67 -23.46
C THR A 554 -79.30 -8.74 -24.49
N VAL A 555 -79.45 -10.00 -24.13
CA VAL A 555 -79.19 -11.16 -25.02
C VAL A 555 -80.33 -12.16 -24.88
N ALA A 556 -80.87 -12.64 -26.00
CA ALA A 556 -81.94 -13.63 -26.02
C ALA A 556 -81.37 -15.05 -25.78
N TYR A 557 -82.09 -15.90 -25.02
CA TYR A 557 -81.68 -17.27 -24.78
C TYR A 557 -81.43 -18.04 -26.08
N GLY A 558 -80.37 -18.84 -26.16
CA GLY A 558 -80.02 -19.59 -27.36
C GLY A 558 -79.30 -18.88 -28.47
N THR A 559 -78.92 -17.63 -28.26
CA THR A 559 -78.04 -16.87 -29.17
C THR A 559 -76.60 -16.81 -28.64
N THR A 560 -75.67 -16.41 -29.49
CA THR A 560 -74.32 -16.07 -29.12
C THR A 560 -74.13 -14.56 -29.06
N PHE A 561 -73.20 -14.11 -28.25
CA PHE A 561 -72.80 -12.69 -28.19
C PHE A 561 -71.30 -12.53 -27.99
N SER A 562 -70.73 -11.45 -28.48
CA SER A 562 -69.37 -11.10 -28.30
C SER A 562 -69.22 -9.95 -27.29
N LEU A 563 -68.21 -10.08 -26.45
CA LEU A 563 -67.71 -9.03 -25.57
C LEU A 563 -66.32 -8.62 -26.05
N VAL A 564 -66.20 -7.35 -26.49
CA VAL A 564 -64.94 -6.80 -27.02
C VAL A 564 -64.43 -5.75 -26.06
N PHE A 565 -63.15 -5.77 -25.81
CA PHE A 565 -62.45 -4.80 -24.97
C PHE A 565 -61.03 -4.61 -25.43
N VAL A 566 -60.40 -3.49 -25.06
CA VAL A 566 -59.01 -3.15 -25.38
C VAL A 566 -58.19 -3.15 -24.11
N LEU A 567 -57.07 -3.86 -24.16
CA LEU A 567 -56.02 -3.76 -23.15
C LEU A 567 -54.95 -2.76 -23.59
N SER A 568 -54.73 -1.73 -22.79
CA SER A 568 -53.70 -0.69 -23.09
C SER A 568 -52.65 -0.67 -21.97
N PRO A 569 -51.38 -0.88 -22.27
CA PRO A 569 -50.32 -0.63 -21.30
C PRO A 569 -50.18 0.89 -21.11
N VAL A 570 -50.30 1.39 -19.87
CA VAL A 570 -50.23 2.82 -19.56
C VAL A 570 -48.99 3.17 -18.70
N SER A 571 -48.14 2.18 -18.40
CA SER A 571 -46.89 2.34 -17.71
C SER A 571 -45.70 2.35 -18.69
N TYR A 572 -44.54 2.85 -18.25
CA TYR A 572 -43.28 2.77 -19.00
C TYR A 572 -42.81 1.33 -19.19
N SER A 573 -42.95 0.52 -18.13
CA SER A 573 -42.64 -0.90 -18.17
C SER A 573 -43.77 -1.73 -18.77
N ALA A 574 -43.45 -2.62 -19.71
CA ALA A 574 -44.43 -3.49 -20.33
C ALA A 574 -44.85 -4.62 -19.35
N PRO A 575 -46.18 -4.78 -19.11
CA PRO A 575 -46.71 -5.92 -18.38
C PRO A 575 -46.32 -7.25 -19.06
N LYS A 576 -45.80 -8.23 -18.27
CA LYS A 576 -45.39 -9.56 -18.74
C LYS A 576 -46.31 -10.64 -18.26
N ASN A 577 -46.36 -11.77 -18.97
CA ASN A 577 -47.17 -12.95 -18.63
C ASN A 577 -48.64 -12.58 -18.33
N VAL A 578 -49.21 -11.76 -19.22
CA VAL A 578 -50.57 -11.24 -19.05
C VAL A 578 -51.56 -12.39 -19.32
N ARG A 579 -52.34 -12.75 -18.31
CA ARG A 579 -53.41 -13.73 -18.41
C ARG A 579 -54.73 -13.04 -18.16
N VAL A 580 -55.56 -12.99 -19.17
CA VAL A 580 -56.90 -12.38 -19.12
C VAL A 580 -57.97 -13.49 -19.04
N ALA A 581 -58.67 -13.53 -17.93
CA ALA A 581 -59.79 -14.42 -17.73
C ALA A 581 -61.11 -13.63 -17.87
N VAL A 582 -61.96 -13.97 -18.84
CA VAL A 582 -63.30 -13.44 -18.99
C VAL A 582 -64.26 -14.53 -18.52
N ARG A 583 -65.02 -14.25 -17.46
CA ARG A 583 -65.85 -15.28 -16.80
C ARG A 583 -67.30 -14.86 -16.79
N ALA A 584 -68.15 -15.73 -17.34
CA ALA A 584 -69.59 -15.76 -17.13
C ALA A 584 -69.95 -16.85 -16.09
N PRO A 585 -71.15 -16.89 -15.47
CA PRO A 585 -71.50 -17.87 -14.43
C PRO A 585 -71.31 -19.33 -14.82
N ALA A 586 -71.38 -19.69 -16.10
CA ALA A 586 -71.22 -21.08 -16.54
C ALA A 586 -70.21 -21.26 -17.67
N GLY A 587 -69.39 -20.24 -17.95
CA GLY A 587 -68.36 -20.30 -18.97
C GLY A 587 -67.25 -19.35 -18.75
N GLY A 588 -66.09 -19.59 -19.35
CA GLY A 588 -64.95 -18.71 -19.28
C GLY A 588 -64.04 -18.78 -20.52
N ARG A 589 -63.39 -17.68 -20.80
CA ARG A 589 -62.40 -17.58 -21.86
C ARG A 589 -61.10 -17.07 -21.24
N VAL A 590 -59.99 -17.60 -21.69
CA VAL A 590 -58.65 -17.21 -21.19
C VAL A 590 -57.77 -16.83 -22.36
N PHE A 591 -57.17 -15.66 -22.28
CA PHE A 591 -56.17 -15.20 -23.23
C PHE A 591 -54.83 -15.07 -22.54
N GLU A 592 -53.75 -15.52 -23.19
CA GLU A 592 -52.40 -15.42 -22.68
C GLU A 592 -51.57 -14.57 -23.63
N ILE A 593 -50.97 -13.51 -23.10
CA ILE A 593 -50.16 -12.55 -23.86
C ILE A 593 -48.77 -12.51 -23.17
N PRO A 594 -47.70 -12.94 -23.83
CA PRO A 594 -46.36 -12.99 -23.21
C PRO A 594 -45.86 -11.63 -22.68
N ALA A 595 -46.13 -10.56 -23.43
CA ALA A 595 -45.83 -9.17 -23.02
C ALA A 595 -46.83 -8.24 -23.74
N LEU A 596 -47.43 -7.30 -22.99
CA LEU A 596 -48.31 -6.29 -23.54
C LEU A 596 -47.49 -4.99 -23.78
N SER A 597 -46.93 -4.83 -24.99
CA SER A 597 -46.12 -3.68 -25.37
C SER A 597 -46.87 -2.62 -26.16
N ALA A 598 -48.07 -2.92 -26.65
CA ALA A 598 -48.98 -2.04 -27.36
C ALA A 598 -50.41 -2.40 -27.05
N GLU A 599 -51.35 -1.54 -27.43
CA GLU A 599 -52.75 -1.79 -27.30
C GLU A 599 -53.19 -3.06 -28.06
N GLN A 600 -54.00 -3.89 -27.42
CA GLN A 600 -54.51 -5.12 -27.98
C GLN A 600 -56.01 -5.29 -27.73
N ALA A 601 -56.79 -5.37 -28.83
CA ALA A 601 -58.18 -5.67 -28.77
C ALA A 601 -58.39 -7.20 -28.59
N LEU A 602 -59.25 -7.57 -27.67
CA LEU A 602 -59.65 -8.97 -27.40
C LEU A 602 -61.16 -9.12 -27.57
N GLU A 603 -61.56 -10.23 -28.16
CA GLU A 603 -62.96 -10.60 -28.34
C GLU A 603 -63.22 -11.93 -27.65
N ALA A 604 -64.19 -11.97 -26.74
CA ALA A 604 -64.66 -13.15 -26.07
C ALA A 604 -66.07 -13.49 -26.49
N GLU A 605 -66.26 -14.58 -27.21
CA GLU A 605 -67.59 -15.06 -27.64
C GLU A 605 -68.17 -16.02 -26.61
N PHE A 606 -69.43 -15.77 -26.22
CA PHE A 606 -70.20 -16.58 -25.26
C PHE A 606 -71.53 -17.02 -25.83
N SER A 607 -72.03 -18.17 -25.37
CA SER A 607 -73.41 -18.54 -25.57
C SER A 607 -74.30 -17.92 -24.48
N ALA A 608 -75.52 -17.51 -24.83
CA ALA A 608 -76.43 -16.90 -23.87
C ALA A 608 -76.81 -17.82 -22.69
N ASP A 609 -76.71 -19.12 -22.85
CA ASP A 609 -76.93 -20.13 -21.80
C ASP A 609 -75.80 -20.23 -20.77
N GLU A 610 -74.68 -19.59 -21.05
CA GLU A 610 -73.59 -19.41 -20.08
C GLU A 610 -73.86 -18.31 -19.04
N LEU A 611 -74.88 -17.46 -19.29
CA LEU A 611 -75.35 -16.42 -18.36
C LEU A 611 -76.26 -16.98 -17.27
N GLY A 612 -76.46 -16.23 -16.20
CA GLY A 612 -77.44 -16.46 -15.18
C GLY A 612 -78.82 -15.83 -15.53
N LEU A 613 -79.90 -16.16 -14.75
CA LEU A 613 -81.19 -15.53 -14.91
C LEU A 613 -81.11 -14.02 -14.47
N GLY A 614 -81.75 -13.15 -15.29
CA GLY A 614 -81.75 -11.71 -15.05
C GLY A 614 -80.47 -11.06 -15.51
N THR A 615 -80.05 -9.99 -14.83
CA THR A 615 -78.77 -9.30 -15.12
C THR A 615 -77.63 -10.00 -14.42
N THR A 616 -76.59 -10.33 -15.18
CA THR A 616 -75.42 -11.05 -14.73
C THR A 616 -74.18 -10.27 -15.14
N ASP A 617 -73.25 -10.13 -14.23
CA ASP A 617 -71.95 -9.55 -14.49
C ASP A 617 -71.00 -10.56 -15.12
N VAL A 618 -70.55 -10.27 -16.35
CA VAL A 618 -69.39 -10.98 -16.93
C VAL A 618 -68.15 -10.27 -16.45
N VAL A 619 -67.29 -11.00 -15.72
CA VAL A 619 -66.11 -10.44 -15.08
C VAL A 619 -64.88 -10.64 -15.96
N ILE A 620 -64.18 -9.54 -16.26
CA ILE A 620 -62.86 -9.52 -16.93
C ILE A 620 -61.81 -9.31 -15.85
N GLU A 621 -60.88 -10.22 -15.68
CA GLU A 621 -59.72 -10.11 -14.79
C GLU A 621 -58.45 -10.30 -15.60
N ALA A 622 -57.60 -9.31 -15.65
CA ALA A 622 -56.28 -9.41 -16.21
C ALA A 622 -55.24 -9.50 -15.07
N GLN A 623 -54.50 -10.59 -15.02
CA GLN A 623 -53.36 -10.82 -14.13
C GLN A 623 -52.10 -10.72 -14.95
N PHE A 624 -51.07 -9.99 -14.43
CA PHE A 624 -49.83 -9.76 -15.14
C PHE A 624 -48.67 -9.60 -14.14
N GLU A 625 -47.40 -9.66 -14.64
CA GLU A 625 -46.19 -9.63 -13.84
C GLU A 625 -45.31 -8.43 -14.27
N ASP A 626 -44.52 -7.94 -13.31
CA ASP A 626 -43.41 -7.04 -13.60
C ASP A 626 -42.12 -7.83 -14.01
N GLY A 627 -41.04 -7.14 -14.29
CA GLY A 627 -39.76 -7.76 -14.65
C GLY A 627 -39.12 -8.60 -13.55
N ARG A 628 -39.60 -8.53 -12.29
CA ARG A 628 -39.16 -9.31 -11.12
C ARG A 628 -40.10 -10.47 -10.79
N GLY A 629 -41.19 -10.63 -11.56
CA GLY A 629 -42.20 -11.69 -11.32
C GLY A 629 -43.22 -11.33 -10.24
N ARG A 630 -43.32 -10.08 -9.79
CA ARG A 630 -44.42 -9.66 -8.90
C ARG A 630 -45.71 -9.57 -9.70
N THR A 631 -46.77 -10.14 -9.17
CA THR A 631 -48.07 -10.29 -9.82
C THR A 631 -48.99 -9.10 -9.48
N TYR A 632 -49.66 -8.57 -10.49
CA TYR A 632 -50.64 -7.52 -10.38
C TYR A 632 -51.97 -7.97 -11.02
N LYS A 633 -53.10 -7.35 -10.63
CA LYS A 633 -54.42 -7.63 -11.18
C LYS A 633 -55.15 -6.33 -11.45
N VAL A 634 -55.95 -6.35 -12.53
CA VAL A 634 -56.91 -5.30 -12.88
C VAL A 634 -58.18 -5.99 -13.41
N GLY A 635 -59.34 -5.44 -13.16
CA GLY A 635 -60.59 -6.01 -13.61
C GLY A 635 -61.63 -5.00 -14.08
N ALA A 636 -62.55 -5.46 -14.90
CA ALA A 636 -63.74 -4.75 -15.35
C ALA A 636 -64.95 -5.71 -15.34
N THR A 637 -66.15 -5.17 -15.33
CA THR A 637 -67.40 -5.97 -15.37
C THR A 637 -68.31 -5.45 -16.48
N ALA A 638 -69.01 -6.41 -17.12
CA ALA A 638 -70.01 -6.15 -18.16
C ALA A 638 -71.35 -6.72 -17.70
N PRO A 639 -72.30 -5.91 -17.23
CA PRO A 639 -73.62 -6.35 -16.85
C PRO A 639 -74.49 -6.69 -18.09
N ILE A 640 -74.88 -7.95 -18.24
CA ILE A 640 -75.67 -8.42 -19.37
C ILE A 640 -76.97 -9.06 -18.87
N THR A 641 -78.10 -8.66 -19.47
CA THR A 641 -79.42 -9.21 -19.08
C THR A 641 -79.86 -10.28 -20.06
N LEU A 642 -80.14 -11.49 -19.53
CA LEU A 642 -80.66 -12.59 -20.31
C LEU A 642 -82.19 -12.45 -20.47
N THR A 643 -82.70 -12.43 -21.76
CA THR A 643 -84.10 -12.31 -22.10
C THR A 643 -84.62 -13.55 -22.83
N ASP A 644 -85.95 -13.68 -23.04
CA ASP A 644 -86.65 -14.69 -23.81
C ASP A 644 -86.34 -16.13 -23.37
N VAL A 645 -86.18 -16.36 -22.07
CA VAL A 645 -85.82 -17.67 -21.51
C VAL A 645 -87.09 -18.56 -21.43
N PRO A 646 -87.14 -19.69 -22.17
CA PRO A 646 -88.25 -20.63 -22.09
C PRO A 646 -88.40 -21.32 -20.68
N PHE A 647 -89.61 -21.85 -20.36
CA PHE A 647 -89.91 -22.33 -19.02
C PHE A 647 -88.94 -23.42 -18.49
N PHE A 648 -88.58 -24.40 -19.26
CA PHE A 648 -87.69 -25.50 -18.82
C PHE A 648 -86.23 -24.99 -18.65
N PRO A 649 -85.63 -24.32 -19.58
CA PRO A 649 -84.31 -23.69 -19.35
C PRO A 649 -84.33 -22.72 -18.19
N ARG A 650 -85.42 -21.98 -17.95
CA ARG A 650 -85.52 -21.02 -16.82
C ARG A 650 -85.45 -21.74 -15.47
N LEU A 651 -86.09 -22.90 -15.32
CA LEU A 651 -86.07 -23.73 -14.10
C LEU A 651 -84.63 -24.25 -13.88
N TRP A 652 -83.95 -24.70 -14.97
CA TRP A 652 -82.65 -25.28 -14.89
C TRP A 652 -81.61 -24.17 -14.54
N LEU A 653 -81.62 -22.98 -15.14
CA LEU A 653 -80.78 -21.86 -14.80
C LEU A 653 -81.03 -21.34 -13.38
N TRP A 654 -82.25 -21.36 -12.90
CA TRP A 654 -82.54 -21.04 -11.48
C TRP A 654 -81.94 -22.04 -10.52
N MET A 655 -82.05 -23.34 -10.78
CA MET A 655 -81.43 -24.36 -9.95
C MET A 655 -79.90 -24.24 -9.95
N ARG A 656 -79.31 -23.98 -11.11
CA ARG A 656 -77.88 -23.79 -11.23
C ARG A 656 -77.42 -22.58 -10.42
N GLY A 657 -78.16 -21.48 -10.40
CA GLY A 657 -77.81 -20.27 -9.59
C GLY A 657 -77.94 -20.48 -8.08
N LEU A 658 -78.50 -21.61 -7.59
CA LEU A 658 -78.47 -21.95 -6.18
C LEU A 658 -77.14 -22.61 -5.74
N PHE A 659 -76.30 -23.03 -6.69
CA PHE A 659 -75.07 -23.78 -6.47
C PHE A 659 -73.78 -23.01 -6.99
N THR A 660 -73.93 -21.87 -7.64
CA THR A 660 -72.87 -20.89 -8.04
C THR A 660 -72.91 -19.68 -7.15
#